data_3baf993ac7da0696cf5d8a2ece07be3c
#
_entry.id   3baf993ac7da0696cf5d8a2ece07be3c
#
_cell.length_a   1.000
_cell.length_b   1.000
_cell.length_c   1.000
_cell.angle_alpha   90.00
_cell.angle_beta   90.00
_cell.angle_gamma   90.00
#
_symmetry.space_group_name_H-M   'P 1'
#
loop_
_entity.id
_entity.type
_entity.pdbx_description
1 polymer ?
#
loop_
_entity_poly.entity_id
_entity_poly.type
_entity_poly.pdbx_seq_one_letter_code
_entity_poly.pdbx_strand_id
1 'polypeptide(L)'
;MKYRYLKNLRDKKITTCDDMSKITLQRPHFKSKALYREWCGKTSTDHCFFSMAEGLNSGARIEGENKVVKVHGVAADYDAPVDWTSVDNIIASKCVNCMPAWRARTYSGYIRIVFEFEEVCSVPHFLYRSFMGELAKLINFSKIFAGYDRKSEDPSQYFELGTEWVSLNGQVPSSIVQTALIKAAKNNPPESADTSIPIEEVAAEVQKKFPNRWIGEFEVGARGPLFWIDDGIDREGCQVFEDGMIVYSDRDYGWKPWRDVFGPDFVKSYEEKKMGGLLDEYWFNGRQFFKLLHAAAQPIPREQLVLELRQRGFKNTTKKGENISEVDNAILVISNQNRINEIAPVVFRRNERVVEFNGLRILNSSNIKPIPPSGNGDVAGWEWLNLFFDQFFVDSQPTRTKYYFFAWFKRFYHAVMNNREDQGQACILVGPAKRGKTLLSNKIISAAVGGYADASDYLSGGTKFNKDLGRAACWVIDDTVSAASFQDQRKATELIKRGVANPRIEFMAKYADAVTLPWSGRIVVSLNDDANSMSVIPTLDSSNRDKLMAFKICDKEFRFPPKDKLTNIISNELPNFLAWLEAWDPPVEVIDDDRFGVKSFIDKTIAYAAYDNSSRSQVAELVDFFAKACREHNETMANWRGTITEFQVAIHTYNNGRALGASNKLEFVRNGLAHLEDGVKANPDMRP
;
A
#
# COMPACT_ATOMS: atom_id res chain seq x y z
N MET A 1 -51.42 17.68 20.10
CA MET A 1 -52.65 17.65 19.30
C MET A 1 -52.38 16.81 18.08
N LYS A 2 -53.06 15.66 17.96
CA LYS A 2 -52.73 14.64 16.95
C LYS A 2 -53.41 14.83 15.60
N TYR A 3 -54.58 15.41 15.60
CA TYR A 3 -55.43 15.54 14.43
C TYR A 3 -55.74 16.99 14.11
N ARG A 4 -55.67 17.34 12.83
CA ARG A 4 -56.09 18.63 12.27
C ARG A 4 -57.28 18.36 11.36
N TYR A 5 -58.37 19.08 11.51
CA TYR A 5 -59.50 18.89 10.67
C TYR A 5 -60.08 20.21 10.14
N LEU A 6 -60.68 20.12 8.98
CA LEU A 6 -61.35 21.18 8.27
C LEU A 6 -62.78 20.76 7.99
N LYS A 7 -63.72 21.68 8.08
CA LYS A 7 -65.11 21.41 7.69
C LYS A 7 -65.24 21.16 6.19
N ASN A 8 -64.40 21.84 5.40
CA ASN A 8 -64.26 21.59 3.97
C ASN A 8 -62.86 22.01 3.50
N LEU A 9 -62.43 21.60 2.31
CA LEU A 9 -61.09 21.90 1.78
C LEU A 9 -60.83 23.40 1.50
N ARG A 10 -61.86 24.23 1.46
CA ARG A 10 -61.74 25.69 1.26
C ARG A 10 -61.78 26.46 2.57
N ASP A 11 -62.04 25.77 3.68
CA ASP A 11 -62.08 26.40 4.98
C ASP A 11 -60.65 26.85 5.40
N LYS A 12 -60.58 28.11 5.82
CA LYS A 12 -59.31 28.69 6.32
C LYS A 12 -59.09 28.42 7.79
N LYS A 13 -60.13 27.97 8.51
CA LYS A 13 -60.07 27.72 9.96
C LYS A 13 -59.77 26.25 10.22
N ILE A 14 -58.50 25.98 10.57
CA ILE A 14 -58.08 24.64 11.00
C ILE A 14 -58.42 24.48 12.48
N THR A 15 -59.03 23.36 12.82
CA THR A 15 -59.29 22.95 14.21
C THR A 15 -58.41 21.75 14.54
N THR A 16 -57.89 21.69 15.76
CA THR A 16 -57.04 20.59 16.24
C THR A 16 -57.75 19.81 17.30
N CYS A 17 -57.51 18.48 17.33
CA CYS A 17 -58.11 17.57 18.30
C CYS A 17 -57.15 16.46 18.66
N ASP A 18 -57.28 15.91 19.86
CA ASP A 18 -56.42 14.84 20.35
C ASP A 18 -57.08 13.45 20.20
N ASP A 19 -58.38 13.42 19.93
CA ASP A 19 -59.18 12.21 19.92
C ASP A 19 -60.12 12.19 18.69
N MET A 20 -59.93 11.18 17.84
CA MET A 20 -60.78 11.00 16.66
C MET A 20 -62.29 10.80 16.99
N SER A 21 -62.61 10.25 18.15
CA SER A 21 -63.99 10.07 18.58
C SER A 21 -64.75 11.39 18.71
N LYS A 22 -64.02 12.48 18.95
CA LYS A 22 -64.62 13.85 19.02
C LYS A 22 -64.92 14.44 17.66
N ILE A 23 -64.28 13.92 16.59
CA ILE A 23 -64.46 14.38 15.23
C ILE A 23 -65.38 13.45 14.44
N THR A 24 -65.55 12.21 14.89
CA THR A 24 -66.32 11.20 14.18
C THR A 24 -67.83 11.50 14.30
N LEU A 25 -68.43 11.75 13.17
CA LEU A 25 -69.87 11.76 13.05
C LEU A 25 -70.32 10.38 12.57
N GLN A 26 -71.34 9.79 13.19
CA GLN A 26 -71.92 8.55 12.71
C GLN A 26 -72.66 8.83 11.38
N ARG A 27 -72.13 8.27 10.31
CA ARG A 27 -72.66 8.49 8.96
C ARG A 27 -72.93 7.14 8.31
N PRO A 28 -74.03 7.08 7.46
CA PRO A 28 -74.29 5.88 6.70
C PRO A 28 -73.16 5.62 5.68
N HIS A 29 -73.07 4.38 5.27
CA HIS A 29 -72.18 3.96 4.21
C HIS A 29 -72.74 4.33 2.84
N PHE A 30 -71.91 4.80 1.86
CA PHE A 30 -72.34 5.23 0.52
C PHE A 30 -71.59 4.43 -0.54
N LYS A 31 -72.28 4.09 -1.65
CA LYS A 31 -71.77 3.35 -2.81
C LYS A 31 -70.81 4.21 -3.70
N SER A 32 -70.86 5.53 -3.57
CA SER A 32 -70.01 6.43 -4.33
C SER A 32 -69.71 7.74 -3.59
N LYS A 33 -68.64 8.42 -3.93
CA LYS A 33 -68.32 9.75 -3.46
C LYS A 33 -69.37 10.80 -3.79
N ALA A 34 -69.99 10.65 -4.94
CA ALA A 34 -71.11 11.56 -5.38
C ALA A 34 -72.30 11.46 -4.44
N LEU A 35 -72.76 10.25 -4.11
CA LEU A 35 -73.86 10.02 -3.16
C LEU A 35 -73.49 10.51 -1.75
N TYR A 36 -72.33 10.34 -1.32
CA TYR A 36 -71.85 10.88 -0.06
C TYR A 36 -71.94 12.44 -0.04
N ARG A 37 -71.45 13.09 -1.09
CA ARG A 37 -71.47 14.55 -1.19
C ARG A 37 -72.93 15.08 -1.28
N GLU A 38 -73.74 14.38 -2.01
CA GLU A 38 -75.24 14.72 -2.11
C GLU A 38 -75.90 14.60 -0.75
N TRP A 39 -75.58 13.54 0.01
CA TRP A 39 -76.11 13.36 1.36
C TRP A 39 -75.66 14.49 2.29
N CYS A 40 -74.35 14.84 2.27
CA CYS A 40 -73.79 15.93 3.06
C CYS A 40 -74.51 17.24 2.75
N GLY A 41 -74.79 17.55 1.49
CA GLY A 41 -75.52 18.72 1.08
C GLY A 41 -76.96 18.72 1.60
N LYS A 42 -77.68 17.58 1.51
CA LYS A 42 -79.06 17.44 1.97
C LYS A 42 -79.24 17.52 3.49
N THR A 43 -78.25 17.05 4.25
CA THR A 43 -78.30 17.02 5.70
C THR A 43 -77.61 18.22 6.36
N SER A 44 -77.19 19.19 5.56
CA SER A 44 -76.38 20.33 6.02
C SER A 44 -75.12 19.89 6.84
N THR A 45 -74.68 18.68 6.61
CA THR A 45 -73.48 18.12 7.27
C THR A 45 -72.27 18.46 6.45
N ASP A 46 -71.38 19.24 7.02
CA ASP A 46 -70.14 19.65 6.36
C ASP A 46 -69.24 18.48 6.02
N HIS A 47 -68.60 18.57 4.88
CA HIS A 47 -67.44 17.65 4.55
C HIS A 47 -66.32 17.93 5.47
N CYS A 48 -66.01 17.04 6.38
CA CYS A 48 -64.84 17.13 7.24
C CYS A 48 -63.69 16.33 6.68
N PHE A 49 -62.54 16.94 6.68
CA PHE A 49 -61.25 16.33 6.29
C PHE A 49 -60.28 16.42 7.45
N PHE A 50 -59.47 15.41 7.64
CA PHE A 50 -58.45 15.43 8.67
C PHE A 50 -57.06 15.14 8.08
N SER A 51 -56.02 15.60 8.77
CA SER A 51 -54.64 15.30 8.52
C SER A 51 -53.92 15.09 9.86
N MET A 52 -52.86 14.32 9.83
CA MET A 52 -52.01 14.07 11.01
C MET A 52 -50.70 14.84 10.96
N ALA A 53 -50.52 15.77 10.03
CA ALA A 53 -49.33 16.58 9.86
C ALA A 53 -49.61 18.05 10.17
N GLU A 54 -48.71 18.69 10.93
CA GLU A 54 -48.70 20.14 11.18
C GLU A 54 -47.68 20.82 10.28
N GLY A 55 -47.88 22.11 9.99
CA GLY A 55 -46.99 22.89 9.12
C GLY A 55 -47.48 23.00 7.67
N LEU A 56 -48.65 22.40 7.38
CA LEU A 56 -49.36 22.57 6.12
C LEU A 56 -50.34 23.72 6.19
N ASN A 57 -50.39 24.56 5.17
CA ASN A 57 -51.38 25.64 5.10
C ASN A 57 -52.78 25.16 4.70
N SER A 58 -53.79 26.03 4.93
CA SER A 58 -55.11 25.86 4.39
C SER A 58 -55.09 25.82 2.85
N GLY A 59 -55.22 24.67 2.27
CA GLY A 59 -55.07 24.43 0.83
C GLY A 59 -53.94 23.50 0.46
N ALA A 60 -53.40 22.77 1.42
CA ALA A 60 -52.44 21.69 1.23
C ALA A 60 -51.11 22.12 0.57
N ARG A 61 -50.71 23.37 0.67
CA ARG A 61 -49.42 23.85 0.23
C ARG A 61 -48.52 24.08 1.44
N ILE A 62 -47.36 23.57 1.38
CA ILE A 62 -46.27 23.84 2.32
C ILE A 62 -45.65 25.16 1.92
N GLU A 63 -45.53 26.11 2.85
CA GLU A 63 -44.85 27.36 2.59
C GLU A 63 -43.36 27.24 2.81
N GLY A 64 -42.60 27.34 1.72
CA GLY A 64 -41.14 27.41 1.71
C GLY A 64 -40.43 26.04 1.69
N GLU A 65 -39.31 25.98 0.99
CA GLU A 65 -38.53 24.75 0.75
C GLU A 65 -37.86 24.19 2.01
N ASN A 66 -37.75 24.98 3.08
CA ASN A 66 -37.01 24.65 4.29
C ASN A 66 -37.88 24.43 5.54
N LYS A 67 -39.17 24.22 5.41
CA LYS A 67 -40.05 24.01 6.57
C LYS A 67 -40.08 22.56 7.04
N VAL A 68 -40.09 22.37 8.35
CA VAL A 68 -40.30 21.07 9.00
C VAL A 68 -41.77 20.86 9.23
N VAL A 69 -42.22 19.67 8.89
CA VAL A 69 -43.56 19.18 9.15
C VAL A 69 -43.55 18.36 10.41
N LYS A 70 -44.38 18.70 11.41
CA LYS A 70 -44.62 17.85 12.58
C LYS A 70 -45.64 16.78 12.23
N VAL A 71 -45.26 15.53 12.26
CA VAL A 71 -46.06 14.38 11.89
C VAL A 71 -46.44 13.60 13.14
N HIS A 72 -47.73 13.49 13.42
CA HIS A 72 -48.26 12.77 14.57
C HIS A 72 -48.64 11.33 14.25
N GLY A 73 -48.71 10.98 12.97
CA GLY A 73 -49.09 9.66 12.52
C GLY A 73 -49.37 9.63 11.02
N VAL A 74 -49.93 8.54 10.54
CA VAL A 74 -50.29 8.32 9.13
C VAL A 74 -51.61 7.60 9.02
N ALA A 75 -52.41 7.99 8.03
CA ALA A 75 -53.62 7.25 7.63
C ALA A 75 -53.33 6.49 6.33
N ALA A 76 -53.62 5.22 6.29
CA ALA A 76 -53.52 4.36 5.13
C ALA A 76 -54.89 3.97 4.60
N ASP A 77 -55.22 4.36 3.36
CA ASP A 77 -56.43 4.00 2.66
C ASP A 77 -56.27 2.77 1.79
N TYR A 78 -57.28 1.95 1.70
CA TYR A 78 -57.29 0.74 0.88
C TYR A 78 -58.56 0.75 0.01
N ASP A 79 -58.39 0.75 -1.30
CA ASP A 79 -59.44 0.85 -2.29
C ASP A 79 -59.92 -0.53 -2.80
N ALA A 80 -59.93 -1.53 -1.91
CA ALA A 80 -60.44 -2.86 -2.22
C ALA A 80 -61.47 -3.32 -1.17
N PRO A 81 -62.46 -4.13 -1.57
CA PRO A 81 -63.42 -4.70 -0.66
C PRO A 81 -62.75 -5.55 0.43
N VAL A 82 -63.21 -5.45 1.66
CA VAL A 82 -62.75 -6.23 2.80
C VAL A 82 -63.90 -7.01 3.42
N ASP A 83 -63.58 -8.19 3.95
CA ASP A 83 -64.52 -8.91 4.80
C ASP A 83 -64.49 -8.33 6.22
N TRP A 84 -65.51 -7.57 6.55
CA TRP A 84 -65.59 -6.84 7.84
C TRP A 84 -65.68 -7.76 9.05
N THR A 85 -66.05 -9.04 8.87
CA THR A 85 -66.09 -10.02 9.96
C THR A 85 -64.70 -10.46 10.43
N SER A 86 -63.72 -10.37 9.53
CA SER A 86 -62.33 -10.81 9.79
C SER A 86 -61.36 -9.65 9.94
N VAL A 87 -61.75 -8.38 9.75
CA VAL A 87 -60.89 -7.20 9.73
C VAL A 87 -60.01 -7.12 10.95
N ASP A 88 -60.54 -7.25 12.15
CA ASP A 88 -59.81 -7.09 13.41
C ASP A 88 -58.77 -8.21 13.60
N ASN A 89 -59.11 -9.41 13.18
CA ASN A 89 -58.14 -10.54 13.19
C ASN A 89 -56.99 -10.36 12.20
N ILE A 90 -57.30 -9.83 11.03
CA ILE A 90 -56.28 -9.52 10.01
C ILE A 90 -55.33 -8.43 10.53
N ILE A 91 -55.85 -7.36 11.11
CA ILE A 91 -55.03 -6.30 11.71
C ILE A 91 -54.17 -6.87 12.82
N ALA A 92 -54.75 -7.63 13.77
CA ALA A 92 -53.99 -8.22 14.85
C ALA A 92 -52.86 -9.16 14.39
N SER A 93 -53.10 -9.93 13.32
CA SER A 93 -52.08 -10.86 12.76
C SER A 93 -50.99 -10.20 11.96
N LYS A 94 -51.28 -9.11 11.25
CA LYS A 94 -50.33 -8.45 10.32
C LYS A 94 -49.64 -7.23 10.92
N CYS A 95 -50.18 -6.62 11.95
CA CYS A 95 -49.66 -5.44 12.61
C CYS A 95 -49.01 -5.74 13.97
N VAL A 96 -48.41 -6.93 14.13
CA VAL A 96 -47.86 -7.42 15.43
C VAL A 96 -46.87 -6.43 16.03
N ASN A 97 -45.99 -5.82 15.22
CA ASN A 97 -44.94 -4.90 15.69
C ASN A 97 -45.35 -3.43 15.70
N CYS A 98 -46.55 -3.13 15.17
CA CYS A 98 -47.00 -1.76 14.95
C CYS A 98 -48.51 -1.74 14.89
N MET A 99 -49.18 -1.79 16.03
CA MET A 99 -50.66 -1.81 16.10
C MET A 99 -51.22 -0.44 15.75
N PRO A 100 -52.22 -0.32 14.87
CA PRO A 100 -52.86 0.95 14.56
C PRO A 100 -53.66 1.48 15.73
N ALA A 101 -53.84 2.80 15.74
CA ALA A 101 -54.70 3.47 16.73
C ALA A 101 -56.18 3.33 16.42
N TRP A 102 -56.53 3.43 15.12
CA TRP A 102 -57.93 3.43 14.67
C TRP A 102 -58.09 2.68 13.37
N ARG A 103 -59.29 2.07 13.20
CA ARG A 103 -59.81 1.70 11.89
C ARG A 103 -61.15 2.37 11.63
N ALA A 104 -61.43 2.60 10.37
CA ALA A 104 -62.67 3.21 9.94
C ALA A 104 -63.13 2.65 8.59
N ARG A 105 -64.41 2.83 8.30
CA ARG A 105 -64.99 2.62 6.96
C ARG A 105 -64.96 3.92 6.15
N THR A 106 -64.45 3.90 4.94
CA THR A 106 -64.53 5.06 4.02
C THR A 106 -65.97 5.23 3.51
N TYR A 107 -66.23 6.35 2.88
CA TYR A 107 -67.58 6.56 2.28
C TYR A 107 -67.96 5.50 1.25
N SER A 108 -67.00 4.86 0.59
CA SER A 108 -67.17 3.77 -0.37
C SER A 108 -67.28 2.39 0.26
N GLY A 109 -67.23 2.31 1.56
CA GLY A 109 -67.26 1.05 2.31
C GLY A 109 -65.93 0.30 2.43
N TYR A 110 -64.87 0.91 1.97
CA TYR A 110 -63.50 0.37 2.08
C TYR A 110 -62.90 0.67 3.45
N ILE A 111 -61.73 0.08 3.74
CA ILE A 111 -61.08 0.23 5.02
C ILE A 111 -60.05 1.36 5.00
N ARG A 112 -60.04 2.13 6.11
CA ARG A 112 -58.98 3.06 6.47
C ARG A 112 -58.39 2.63 7.79
N ILE A 113 -57.03 2.66 7.87
CA ILE A 113 -56.30 2.39 9.09
C ILE A 113 -55.50 3.64 9.47
N VAL A 114 -55.53 4.02 10.73
CA VAL A 114 -54.79 5.18 11.23
C VAL A 114 -53.78 4.72 12.24
N PHE A 115 -52.52 5.05 12.01
CA PHE A 115 -51.36 4.79 12.86
C PHE A 115 -50.95 6.08 13.54
N GLU A 116 -51.04 6.15 14.84
CA GLU A 116 -50.52 7.24 15.66
C GLU A 116 -49.07 6.92 16.04
N PHE A 117 -48.22 7.93 16.04
CA PHE A 117 -46.85 7.79 16.51
C PHE A 117 -46.79 7.90 18.04
N GLU A 118 -45.92 7.15 18.67
CA GLU A 118 -45.64 7.26 20.11
C GLU A 118 -45.14 8.67 20.47
N GLU A 119 -44.29 9.24 19.59
CA GLU A 119 -43.81 10.63 19.67
C GLU A 119 -43.99 11.36 18.36
N VAL A 120 -44.13 12.67 18.43
CA VAL A 120 -44.26 13.54 17.25
C VAL A 120 -42.92 13.52 16.49
N CYS A 121 -42.98 13.19 15.22
CA CYS A 121 -41.80 13.21 14.36
C CYS A 121 -41.70 14.52 13.56
N SER A 122 -40.61 15.24 13.71
CA SER A 122 -40.30 16.41 12.89
C SER A 122 -39.60 15.97 11.60
N VAL A 123 -40.23 16.22 10.46
CA VAL A 123 -39.73 15.77 9.15
C VAL A 123 -39.52 17.00 8.25
N PRO A 124 -38.33 17.20 7.68
CA PRO A 124 -38.10 18.22 6.66
C PRO A 124 -39.06 18.03 5.48
N HIS A 125 -39.59 19.12 4.94
CA HIS A 125 -40.55 19.04 3.83
C HIS A 125 -40.03 18.21 2.66
N PHE A 126 -38.77 18.43 2.26
CA PHE A 126 -38.18 17.74 1.12
C PHE A 126 -38.02 16.22 1.34
N LEU A 127 -37.98 15.78 2.59
CA LEU A 127 -37.90 14.36 2.96
C LEU A 127 -39.27 13.72 3.21
N TYR A 128 -40.35 14.48 3.36
CA TYR A 128 -41.65 13.98 3.81
C TYR A 128 -42.15 12.80 2.97
N ARG A 129 -42.14 12.92 1.63
CA ARG A 129 -42.60 11.86 0.74
C ARG A 129 -41.73 10.59 0.84
N SER A 130 -40.44 10.76 0.91
CA SER A 130 -39.49 9.64 1.10
C SER A 130 -39.66 8.99 2.46
N PHE A 131 -39.79 9.81 3.53
CA PHE A 131 -40.10 9.34 4.87
C PHE A 131 -41.39 8.51 4.93
N MET A 132 -42.47 8.99 4.34
CA MET A 132 -43.74 8.25 4.28
C MET A 132 -43.61 6.95 3.50
N GLY A 133 -42.86 6.95 2.38
CA GLY A 133 -42.58 5.75 1.60
C GLY A 133 -41.72 4.71 2.36
N GLU A 134 -40.71 5.13 3.11
CA GLU A 134 -39.92 4.21 3.96
C GLU A 134 -40.74 3.71 5.15
N LEU A 135 -41.58 4.55 5.76
CA LEU A 135 -42.47 4.14 6.84
C LEU A 135 -43.51 3.10 6.32
N ALA A 136 -44.10 3.34 5.14
CA ALA A 136 -45.04 2.41 4.52
C ALA A 136 -44.39 1.03 4.25
N LYS A 137 -43.10 0.99 3.88
CA LYS A 137 -42.32 -0.26 3.72
C LYS A 137 -42.09 -0.95 5.06
N LEU A 138 -41.67 -0.22 6.10
CA LEU A 138 -41.37 -0.77 7.42
C LEU A 138 -42.63 -1.34 8.10
N ILE A 139 -43.76 -0.67 7.97
CA ILE A 139 -45.06 -1.14 8.52
C ILE A 139 -45.73 -2.17 7.57
N ASN A 140 -45.21 -2.32 6.33
CA ASN A 140 -45.78 -3.20 5.29
C ASN A 140 -47.25 -2.87 4.90
N PHE A 141 -47.57 -1.61 4.73
CA PHE A 141 -48.93 -1.18 4.39
C PHE A 141 -49.59 -1.99 3.27
N SER A 142 -48.85 -2.25 2.18
CA SER A 142 -49.35 -3.01 1.02
C SER A 142 -49.70 -4.47 1.32
N LYS A 143 -49.28 -5.00 2.48
CA LYS A 143 -49.55 -6.39 2.89
C LYS A 143 -50.64 -6.51 3.96
N ILE A 144 -51.08 -5.39 4.54
CA ILE A 144 -52.18 -5.44 5.55
C ILE A 144 -53.47 -5.81 4.85
N PHE A 145 -53.89 -5.02 3.89
CA PHE A 145 -55.05 -5.28 3.01
C PHE A 145 -54.66 -5.08 1.56
N ALA A 146 -55.48 -5.61 0.64
CA ALA A 146 -55.38 -5.33 -0.79
C ALA A 146 -55.79 -3.88 -1.13
N GLY A 147 -55.25 -3.34 -2.21
CA GLY A 147 -55.68 -2.02 -2.73
C GLY A 147 -55.12 -0.82 -1.96
N TYR A 148 -53.94 -0.95 -1.32
CA TYR A 148 -53.25 0.17 -0.65
C TYR A 148 -53.10 1.38 -1.62
N ASP A 149 -53.67 2.54 -1.26
CA ASP A 149 -53.56 3.77 -2.03
C ASP A 149 -52.29 4.55 -1.62
N ARG A 150 -51.27 4.56 -2.52
CA ARG A 150 -50.04 5.30 -2.32
C ARG A 150 -50.20 6.82 -2.24
N LYS A 151 -51.36 7.39 -2.60
CA LYS A 151 -51.62 8.81 -2.36
C LYS A 151 -51.66 9.15 -0.89
N SER A 152 -51.84 8.15 -0.02
CA SER A 152 -51.71 8.31 1.43
C SER A 152 -50.31 8.78 1.87
N GLU A 153 -49.30 8.60 1.02
CA GLU A 153 -47.88 9.04 1.26
C GLU A 153 -47.66 10.51 0.85
N ASP A 154 -48.64 11.16 0.17
CA ASP A 154 -48.50 12.54 -0.31
C ASP A 154 -48.64 13.55 0.85
N PRO A 155 -47.71 14.50 1.02
CA PRO A 155 -47.81 15.53 2.05
C PRO A 155 -49.06 16.40 1.98
N SER A 156 -49.64 16.50 0.81
CA SER A 156 -50.86 17.29 0.58
C SER A 156 -52.17 16.50 0.81
N GLN A 157 -52.07 15.22 1.22
CA GLN A 157 -53.23 14.37 1.36
C GLN A 157 -54.06 14.71 2.60
N TYR A 158 -55.33 15.00 2.39
CA TYR A 158 -56.34 15.08 3.42
C TYR A 158 -57.34 13.95 3.24
N PHE A 159 -57.78 13.38 4.34
CA PHE A 159 -58.67 12.23 4.35
C PHE A 159 -60.10 12.70 4.70
N GLU A 160 -61.07 12.39 3.87
CA GLU A 160 -62.47 12.60 4.23
C GLU A 160 -62.83 11.76 5.46
N LEU A 161 -63.64 12.31 6.36
CA LEU A 161 -64.08 11.58 7.54
C LEU A 161 -64.83 10.32 7.13
N GLY A 162 -64.33 9.17 7.56
CA GLY A 162 -65.00 7.88 7.38
C GLY A 162 -66.18 7.69 8.34
N THR A 163 -66.74 6.49 8.31
CA THR A 163 -67.80 6.02 9.20
C THR A 163 -67.28 4.83 10.04
N GLU A 164 -68.02 4.46 11.08
CA GLU A 164 -67.73 3.27 11.89
C GLU A 164 -66.29 3.25 12.46
N TRP A 165 -65.90 4.33 13.13
CA TRP A 165 -64.59 4.43 13.76
C TRP A 165 -64.49 3.51 14.99
N VAL A 166 -63.47 2.66 15.03
CA VAL A 166 -63.15 1.76 16.10
C VAL A 166 -61.73 2.03 16.62
N SER A 167 -61.59 2.30 17.91
CA SER A 167 -60.29 2.47 18.51
C SER A 167 -59.66 1.10 18.73
N LEU A 168 -58.38 0.99 18.36
CA LEU A 168 -57.53 -0.19 18.55
C LEU A 168 -56.44 0.07 19.57
N ASN A 169 -56.30 1.33 20.04
CA ASN A 169 -55.37 1.79 21.07
C ASN A 169 -53.88 1.46 20.79
N GLY A 170 -53.50 1.28 19.53
CA GLY A 170 -52.11 1.03 19.15
C GLY A 170 -51.34 2.29 18.84
N GLN A 171 -50.01 2.17 18.79
CA GLN A 171 -49.06 3.22 18.42
C GLN A 171 -47.91 2.65 17.62
N VAL A 172 -47.28 3.48 16.78
CA VAL A 172 -46.04 3.17 16.09
C VAL A 172 -44.87 3.50 17.02
N PRO A 173 -44.03 2.55 17.34
CA PRO A 173 -42.84 2.79 18.17
C PRO A 173 -41.93 3.86 17.56
N SER A 174 -41.36 4.73 18.41
CA SER A 174 -40.41 5.79 18.01
C SER A 174 -39.23 5.25 17.23
N SER A 175 -38.76 4.05 17.53
CA SER A 175 -37.66 3.38 16.81
C SER A 175 -37.97 3.10 15.33
N ILE A 176 -39.19 2.72 14.99
CA ILE A 176 -39.62 2.50 13.59
C ILE A 176 -39.68 3.83 12.87
N VAL A 177 -40.23 4.86 13.51
CA VAL A 177 -40.35 6.21 12.94
C VAL A 177 -38.98 6.81 12.66
N GLN A 178 -38.06 6.72 13.61
CA GLN A 178 -36.68 7.19 13.44
C GLN A 178 -35.94 6.42 12.34
N THR A 179 -36.09 5.10 12.29
CA THR A 179 -35.51 4.28 11.22
C THR A 179 -36.00 4.71 9.84
N ALA A 180 -37.29 5.04 9.69
CA ALA A 180 -37.86 5.55 8.44
C ALA A 180 -37.21 6.89 8.04
N LEU A 181 -37.05 7.79 9.02
CA LEU A 181 -36.47 9.12 8.77
C LEU A 181 -35.01 9.03 8.34
N ILE A 182 -34.20 8.20 9.04
CA ILE A 182 -32.79 7.97 8.70
C ILE A 182 -32.67 7.38 7.28
N LYS A 183 -33.47 6.38 6.94
CA LYS A 183 -33.47 5.79 5.59
C LYS A 183 -33.88 6.79 4.52
N ALA A 184 -34.90 7.63 4.80
CA ALA A 184 -35.32 8.65 3.89
C ALA A 184 -34.23 9.69 3.62
N ALA A 185 -33.55 10.14 4.67
CA ALA A 185 -32.43 11.08 4.57
C ALA A 185 -31.25 10.48 3.77
N LYS A 186 -30.92 9.22 4.03
CA LYS A 186 -29.86 8.50 3.30
C LYS A 186 -30.17 8.36 1.80
N ASN A 187 -31.41 8.10 1.45
CA ASN A 187 -31.84 7.89 0.07
C ASN A 187 -32.05 9.20 -0.72
N ASN A 188 -32.18 10.32 -0.01
CA ASN A 188 -32.43 11.64 -0.60
C ASN A 188 -31.56 12.69 0.07
N PRO A 189 -30.24 12.64 -0.09
CA PRO A 189 -29.37 13.70 0.38
C PRO A 189 -29.77 15.01 -0.35
N PRO A 190 -29.76 16.16 0.34
CA PRO A 190 -30.03 17.45 -0.29
C PRO A 190 -29.04 17.72 -1.42
N GLU A 191 -29.45 18.47 -2.46
CA GLU A 191 -28.60 18.78 -3.64
C GLU A 191 -27.27 19.48 -3.26
N SER A 192 -27.16 20.05 -2.07
CA SER A 192 -25.96 20.66 -1.50
C SER A 192 -25.16 19.72 -0.59
N ALA A 193 -25.49 18.43 -0.51
CA ALA A 193 -24.70 17.48 0.29
C ALA A 193 -23.31 17.35 -0.33
N ASP A 194 -22.37 18.06 0.27
CA ASP A 194 -20.95 17.91 0.01
C ASP A 194 -20.50 16.48 0.40
N THR A 195 -19.29 16.14 0.07
CA THR A 195 -18.62 14.88 0.37
C THR A 195 -19.11 14.21 1.66
N SER A 196 -19.50 12.94 1.63
CA SER A 196 -19.82 12.21 2.86
C SER A 196 -18.57 12.05 3.71
N ILE A 197 -18.56 12.73 4.85
CA ILE A 197 -17.50 12.63 5.84
C ILE A 197 -17.92 11.58 6.84
N PRO A 198 -17.07 10.56 7.19
CA PRO A 198 -17.40 9.60 8.23
C PRO A 198 -17.78 10.29 9.54
N ILE A 199 -18.82 9.79 10.19
CA ILE A 199 -19.36 10.42 11.40
C ILE A 199 -18.34 10.49 12.52
N GLU A 200 -17.38 9.57 12.57
CA GLU A 200 -16.27 9.52 13.53
C GLU A 200 -15.31 10.71 13.34
N GLU A 201 -15.04 11.10 12.09
CA GLU A 201 -14.22 12.30 11.79
C GLU A 201 -14.97 13.59 12.15
N VAL A 202 -16.28 13.60 11.92
CA VAL A 202 -17.14 14.72 12.35
C VAL A 202 -17.18 14.82 13.87
N ALA A 203 -17.36 13.71 14.57
CA ALA A 203 -17.34 13.64 16.02
C ALA A 203 -16.02 14.17 16.62
N ALA A 204 -14.90 13.78 16.01
CA ALA A 204 -13.58 14.26 16.41
C ALA A 204 -13.45 15.78 16.24
N GLU A 205 -13.98 16.35 15.15
CA GLU A 205 -13.95 17.79 14.93
C GLU A 205 -14.90 18.55 15.87
N VAL A 206 -16.07 17.96 16.22
CA VAL A 206 -16.96 18.50 17.27
C VAL A 206 -16.23 18.59 18.60
N GLN A 207 -15.59 17.53 19.03
CA GLN A 207 -14.79 17.49 20.27
C GLN A 207 -13.66 18.54 20.26
N LYS A 208 -13.00 18.71 19.11
CA LYS A 208 -11.90 19.64 18.95
C LYS A 208 -12.33 21.11 18.96
N LYS A 209 -13.36 21.47 18.17
CA LYS A 209 -13.82 22.86 18.02
C LYS A 209 -14.81 23.28 19.09
N PHE A 210 -15.61 22.37 19.59
CA PHE A 210 -16.69 22.63 20.53
C PHE A 210 -16.63 21.68 21.73
N PRO A 211 -15.54 21.69 22.50
CA PRO A 211 -15.36 20.78 23.61
C PRO A 211 -16.48 20.91 24.63
N ASN A 212 -17.04 19.78 25.09
CA ASN A 212 -18.11 19.67 26.08
C ASN A 212 -19.47 20.29 25.68
N ARG A 213 -19.67 20.65 24.41
CA ARG A 213 -20.94 21.19 23.96
C ARG A 213 -21.94 20.15 23.46
N TRP A 214 -21.44 18.95 23.08
CA TRP A 214 -22.28 17.79 22.77
C TRP A 214 -22.25 16.82 23.97
N ILE A 215 -23.44 16.38 24.39
CA ILE A 215 -23.58 15.45 25.52
C ILE A 215 -24.04 14.10 24.98
N GLY A 216 -23.31 13.01 25.30
CA GLY A 216 -23.56 11.68 24.79
C GLY A 216 -22.76 11.30 23.55
N GLU A 217 -23.08 10.20 22.92
CA GLU A 217 -22.42 9.72 21.70
C GLU A 217 -22.87 10.53 20.49
N PHE A 218 -21.91 10.96 19.65
CA PHE A 218 -22.17 11.69 18.43
C PHE A 218 -22.32 10.68 17.29
N GLU A 219 -23.54 10.22 17.07
CA GLU A 219 -23.85 9.20 16.06
C GLU A 219 -25.03 9.58 15.19
N VAL A 220 -25.21 8.87 14.08
CA VAL A 220 -26.34 9.09 13.17
C VAL A 220 -27.65 8.76 13.89
N GLY A 221 -28.56 9.72 13.90
CA GLY A 221 -29.84 9.65 14.63
C GLY A 221 -29.83 10.32 16.00
N ALA A 222 -28.65 10.59 16.56
CA ALA A 222 -28.54 11.27 17.85
C ALA A 222 -29.13 12.68 17.81
N ARG A 223 -29.83 13.07 18.86
CA ARG A 223 -30.35 14.43 19.08
C ARG A 223 -29.50 15.16 20.09
N GLY A 224 -29.29 16.46 19.88
CA GLY A 224 -28.48 17.27 20.77
C GLY A 224 -28.65 18.75 20.58
N PRO A 225 -27.82 19.53 21.31
CA PRO A 225 -27.85 20.98 21.22
C PRO A 225 -27.21 21.49 19.92
N LEU A 226 -27.54 22.72 19.60
CA LEU A 226 -26.85 23.50 18.53
C LEU A 226 -25.43 23.86 19.01
N PHE A 227 -24.52 22.89 19.00
CA PHE A 227 -23.18 23.03 19.61
C PHE A 227 -22.32 24.15 19.00
N TRP A 228 -22.64 24.66 17.83
CA TRP A 228 -21.94 25.79 17.20
C TRP A 228 -22.51 27.15 17.62
N ILE A 229 -23.65 27.18 18.33
CA ILE A 229 -24.25 28.40 18.91
C ILE A 229 -24.02 28.39 20.43
N ASP A 230 -23.55 29.50 20.98
CA ASP A 230 -23.00 29.56 22.34
C ASP A 230 -24.00 30.07 23.39
N ASP A 231 -25.18 29.48 23.48
CA ASP A 231 -26.16 29.93 24.47
C ASP A 231 -26.86 28.81 25.29
N GLY A 232 -26.60 27.56 25.02
CA GLY A 232 -27.00 26.40 25.85
C GLY A 232 -28.51 26.18 26.04
N ILE A 233 -29.39 26.86 25.28
CA ILE A 233 -30.84 26.84 25.49
C ILE A 233 -31.55 25.66 24.85
N ASP A 234 -31.08 25.18 23.72
CA ASP A 234 -31.74 24.10 22.95
C ASP A 234 -31.06 22.74 23.15
N ARG A 235 -31.47 21.99 24.17
CA ARG A 235 -30.88 20.66 24.50
C ARG A 235 -31.13 19.59 23.42
N GLU A 236 -32.13 19.73 22.58
CA GLU A 236 -32.50 18.81 21.48
C GLU A 236 -32.80 19.56 20.18
N GLY A 237 -32.08 20.65 19.94
CA GLY A 237 -32.32 21.56 18.83
C GLY A 237 -31.93 21.01 17.46
N CYS A 238 -31.19 19.94 17.40
CA CYS A 238 -30.76 19.31 16.15
C CYS A 238 -30.67 17.79 16.21
N GLN A 239 -30.64 17.16 15.03
CA GLN A 239 -30.46 15.72 14.88
C GLN A 239 -29.38 15.43 13.82
N VAL A 240 -28.51 14.46 14.13
CA VAL A 240 -27.36 14.08 13.30
C VAL A 240 -27.76 13.13 12.20
N PHE A 241 -27.26 13.34 11.00
CA PHE A 241 -27.35 12.46 9.84
C PHE A 241 -25.98 12.26 9.20
N GLU A 242 -25.86 11.32 8.26
CA GLU A 242 -24.57 10.99 7.61
C GLU A 242 -23.91 12.22 6.95
N ASP A 243 -24.67 13.06 6.24
CA ASP A 243 -24.15 14.17 5.45
C ASP A 243 -24.38 15.57 6.08
N GLY A 244 -24.92 15.63 7.29
CA GLY A 244 -25.23 16.90 7.94
C GLY A 244 -26.17 16.75 9.13
N MET A 245 -26.85 17.81 9.47
CA MET A 245 -27.80 17.87 10.58
C MET A 245 -29.12 18.49 10.16
N ILE A 246 -30.19 18.05 10.79
CA ILE A 246 -31.46 18.77 10.75
C ILE A 246 -31.56 19.62 12.01
N VAL A 247 -31.75 20.91 11.84
CA VAL A 247 -31.97 21.86 12.91
C VAL A 247 -33.46 22.15 13.04
N TYR A 248 -33.99 21.97 14.23
CA TYR A 248 -35.37 22.16 14.58
C TYR A 248 -35.66 23.51 15.26
N SER A 249 -34.59 24.17 15.70
CA SER A 249 -34.68 25.47 16.36
C SER A 249 -34.94 26.58 15.35
N ASP A 250 -35.78 27.54 15.69
CA ASP A 250 -36.10 28.71 14.82
C ASP A 250 -34.86 29.62 14.58
N ARG A 251 -33.79 29.43 15.33
CA ARG A 251 -32.57 30.26 15.26
C ARG A 251 -31.70 29.94 14.07
N ASP A 252 -31.67 28.67 13.60
CA ASP A 252 -30.86 28.24 12.47
C ASP A 252 -31.52 27.08 11.72
N TYR A 253 -32.80 27.22 11.56
CA TYR A 253 -33.75 26.21 11.10
C TYR A 253 -33.41 25.61 9.73
N GLY A 254 -33.53 24.26 9.60
CA GLY A 254 -33.45 23.55 8.33
C GLY A 254 -32.30 22.54 8.28
N TRP A 255 -31.98 22.11 7.06
CA TRP A 255 -30.83 21.23 6.82
C TRP A 255 -29.52 22.00 6.82
N LYS A 256 -28.54 21.48 7.57
CA LYS A 256 -27.17 22.02 7.63
C LYS A 256 -26.19 20.93 7.21
N PRO A 257 -25.61 20.98 6.01
CA PRO A 257 -24.51 20.12 5.65
C PRO A 257 -23.30 20.43 6.53
N TRP A 258 -22.37 19.49 6.66
CA TRP A 258 -21.18 19.67 7.50
C TRP A 258 -20.34 20.89 7.14
N ARG A 259 -20.37 21.30 5.86
CA ARG A 259 -19.75 22.51 5.39
C ARG A 259 -20.29 23.79 6.05
N ASP A 260 -21.59 23.83 6.28
CA ASP A 260 -22.23 25.00 6.89
C ASP A 260 -21.98 25.06 8.41
N VAL A 261 -21.80 23.89 9.03
CA VAL A 261 -21.51 23.78 10.48
C VAL A 261 -20.05 24.08 10.79
N PHE A 262 -19.11 23.53 10.02
CA PHE A 262 -17.66 23.63 10.30
C PHE A 262 -16.90 24.59 9.39
N GLY A 263 -17.53 25.05 8.32
CA GLY A 263 -16.91 25.89 7.28
C GLY A 263 -16.32 25.06 6.11
N PRO A 264 -16.06 25.72 4.98
CA PRO A 264 -15.53 25.07 3.77
C PRO A 264 -14.15 24.45 3.97
N ASP A 265 -13.33 25.02 4.86
CA ASP A 265 -11.96 24.54 5.12
C ASP A 265 -11.93 23.14 5.75
N PHE A 266 -12.93 22.81 6.56
CA PHE A 266 -13.06 21.47 7.15
C PHE A 266 -13.26 20.40 6.07
N VAL A 267 -14.20 20.63 5.17
CA VAL A 267 -14.48 19.69 4.07
C VAL A 267 -13.26 19.54 3.18
N LYS A 268 -12.62 20.66 2.83
CA LYS A 268 -11.41 20.68 2.01
C LYS A 268 -10.25 19.93 2.67
N SER A 269 -10.01 20.17 3.94
CA SER A 269 -8.95 19.48 4.70
C SER A 269 -9.18 17.98 4.80
N TYR A 270 -10.43 17.55 4.94
CA TYR A 270 -10.80 16.14 4.91
C TYR A 270 -10.57 15.51 3.53
N GLU A 271 -10.97 16.20 2.45
CA GLU A 271 -10.72 15.73 1.09
C GLU A 271 -9.21 15.62 0.81
N GLU A 272 -8.43 16.61 1.22
CA GLU A 272 -6.96 16.57 1.09
C GLU A 272 -6.35 15.42 1.89
N LYS A 273 -6.80 15.17 3.13
CA LYS A 273 -6.38 14.03 3.96
C LYS A 273 -6.75 12.70 3.31
N LYS A 274 -7.98 12.58 2.82
CA LYS A 274 -8.50 11.40 2.12
C LYS A 274 -7.69 11.08 0.86
N MET A 275 -7.36 12.12 0.07
CA MET A 275 -6.54 12.01 -1.14
C MET A 275 -5.06 11.76 -0.81
N GLY A 276 -4.51 12.44 0.19
CA GLY A 276 -3.12 12.29 0.61
C GLY A 276 -2.78 10.87 1.04
N GLY A 277 -3.65 10.23 1.81
CA GLY A 277 -3.50 8.83 2.19
C GLY A 277 -3.48 7.86 1.00
N LEU A 278 -4.19 8.19 -0.09
CA LEU A 278 -4.14 7.39 -1.32
C LEU A 278 -2.80 7.50 -2.03
N LEU A 279 -2.24 8.70 -2.10
CA LEU A 279 -0.95 8.95 -2.75
C LEU A 279 0.21 8.32 -1.98
N ASP A 280 0.02 7.99 -0.71
CA ASP A 280 1.00 7.22 0.04
C ASP A 280 0.99 5.73 -0.29
N GLU A 281 -0.15 5.19 -0.68
CA GLU A 281 -0.34 3.76 -0.85
C GLU A 281 -0.38 3.28 -2.30
N TYR A 282 -0.95 4.08 -3.22
CA TYR A 282 -1.20 3.63 -4.60
C TYR A 282 -0.33 4.33 -5.62
N TRP A 283 0.15 3.55 -6.58
CA TRP A 283 1.07 3.97 -7.63
C TRP A 283 0.62 3.44 -8.99
N PHE A 284 1.04 4.09 -10.08
CA PHE A 284 0.68 3.70 -11.44
C PHE A 284 1.90 3.78 -12.38
N ASN A 285 2.18 2.70 -13.13
CA ASN A 285 3.32 2.67 -14.05
C ASN A 285 2.96 2.93 -15.53
N GLY A 286 1.74 3.43 -15.80
CA GLY A 286 1.23 3.62 -17.14
C GLY A 286 0.47 2.41 -17.71
N ARG A 287 0.60 1.22 -17.10
CA ARG A 287 -0.09 -0.02 -17.50
C ARG A 287 -0.88 -0.64 -16.36
N GLN A 288 -0.36 -0.61 -15.15
CA GLN A 288 -0.88 -1.33 -14.00
C GLN A 288 -0.78 -0.48 -12.73
N PHE A 289 -1.75 -0.65 -11.83
CA PHE A 289 -1.71 -0.07 -10.49
C PHE A 289 -0.95 -0.96 -9.52
N PHE A 290 -0.35 -0.34 -8.52
CA PHE A 290 0.38 -1.01 -7.45
C PHE A 290 -0.07 -0.45 -6.10
N LYS A 291 -0.16 -1.34 -5.12
CA LYS A 291 -0.36 -0.98 -3.72
C LYS A 291 0.91 -1.25 -2.93
N LEU A 292 1.35 -0.27 -2.16
CA LEU A 292 2.51 -0.41 -1.31
C LEU A 292 2.10 -1.02 0.04
N LEU A 293 2.52 -2.25 0.30
CA LEU A 293 2.28 -2.95 1.56
C LEU A 293 3.63 -3.24 2.22
N HIS A 294 3.88 -2.66 3.40
CA HIS A 294 5.13 -2.89 4.17
C HIS A 294 6.42 -2.77 3.33
N ALA A 295 6.51 -1.72 2.51
CA ALA A 295 7.60 -1.47 1.56
C ALA A 295 7.67 -2.43 0.34
N ALA A 296 6.74 -3.35 0.18
CA ALA A 296 6.60 -4.16 -1.01
C ALA A 296 5.47 -3.62 -1.90
N ALA A 297 5.77 -3.29 -3.13
CA ALA A 297 4.76 -2.88 -4.11
C ALA A 297 4.13 -4.12 -4.75
N GLN A 298 2.84 -4.32 -4.52
CA GLN A 298 2.07 -5.42 -5.09
C GLN A 298 1.18 -4.91 -6.21
N PRO A 299 1.17 -5.58 -7.38
CA PRO A 299 0.26 -5.22 -8.45
C PRO A 299 -1.18 -5.50 -8.04
N ILE A 300 -2.08 -4.56 -8.33
CA ILE A 300 -3.51 -4.73 -8.11
C ILE A 300 -4.30 -4.45 -9.39
N PRO A 301 -5.34 -5.24 -9.69
CA PRO A 301 -6.27 -4.95 -10.77
C PRO A 301 -7.04 -3.65 -10.51
N ARG A 302 -7.45 -2.95 -11.59
CA ARG A 302 -8.23 -1.71 -11.47
C ARG A 302 -9.56 -1.94 -10.71
N GLU A 303 -10.17 -3.09 -10.89
CA GLU A 303 -11.42 -3.47 -10.23
C GLU A 303 -11.26 -3.56 -8.72
N GLN A 304 -10.15 -4.13 -8.25
CA GLN A 304 -9.82 -4.19 -6.83
C GLN A 304 -9.55 -2.79 -6.26
N LEU A 305 -8.81 -1.94 -6.98
CA LEU A 305 -8.60 -0.54 -6.60
C LEU A 305 -9.93 0.20 -6.43
N VAL A 306 -10.88 0.04 -7.37
CA VAL A 306 -12.22 0.61 -7.29
C VAL A 306 -12.96 0.15 -6.03
N LEU A 307 -12.88 -1.14 -5.68
CA LEU A 307 -13.50 -1.67 -4.46
C LEU A 307 -12.90 -1.06 -3.19
N GLU A 308 -11.57 -0.98 -3.12
CA GLU A 308 -10.86 -0.39 -1.98
C GLU A 308 -11.16 1.12 -1.83
N LEU A 309 -11.25 1.86 -2.94
CA LEU A 309 -11.65 3.27 -2.92
C LEU A 309 -13.09 3.44 -2.41
N ARG A 310 -14.01 2.56 -2.82
CA ARG A 310 -15.39 2.57 -2.30
C ARG A 310 -15.44 2.27 -0.80
N GLN A 311 -14.67 1.31 -0.32
CA GLN A 311 -14.56 1.01 1.12
C GLN A 311 -14.05 2.21 1.92
N ARG A 312 -13.23 3.06 1.32
CA ARG A 312 -12.74 4.32 1.90
C ARG A 312 -13.74 5.48 1.74
N GLY A 313 -14.95 5.22 1.26
CA GLY A 313 -16.01 6.21 1.15
C GLY A 313 -15.96 7.08 -0.11
N PHE A 314 -15.20 6.71 -1.16
CA PHE A 314 -15.29 7.40 -2.46
C PHE A 314 -16.55 6.97 -3.21
N LYS A 315 -17.37 7.94 -3.64
CA LYS A 315 -18.61 7.67 -4.37
C LYS A 315 -18.32 7.31 -5.83
N ASN A 316 -18.96 6.26 -6.33
CA ASN A 316 -18.86 5.83 -7.74
C ASN A 316 -19.96 6.44 -8.63
N THR A 317 -20.77 7.34 -8.07
CA THR A 317 -21.81 8.07 -8.78
C THR A 317 -21.31 9.47 -9.09
N THR A 318 -21.59 9.94 -10.32
CA THR A 318 -21.31 11.33 -10.72
C THR A 318 -22.27 12.28 -10.04
N LYS A 319 -21.78 13.38 -9.47
CA LYS A 319 -22.62 14.48 -8.98
C LYS A 319 -23.22 15.23 -10.17
N LYS A 320 -24.40 15.86 -9.96
CA LYS A 320 -25.07 16.67 -10.98
C LYS A 320 -24.16 17.86 -11.37
N GLY A 321 -23.76 17.89 -12.63
CA GLY A 321 -22.85 18.92 -13.15
C GLY A 321 -21.37 18.49 -13.19
N GLU A 322 -21.00 17.32 -12.68
CA GLU A 322 -19.67 16.73 -12.83
C GLU A 322 -19.69 15.63 -13.90
N ASN A 323 -18.58 15.48 -14.63
CA ASN A 323 -18.44 14.48 -15.70
C ASN A 323 -17.84 13.15 -15.23
N ILE A 324 -17.26 13.12 -14.02
CA ILE A 324 -16.54 11.96 -13.48
C ILE A 324 -16.93 11.71 -12.02
N SER A 325 -16.90 10.45 -11.59
CA SER A 325 -17.15 10.07 -10.21
C SER A 325 -15.96 10.39 -9.29
N GLU A 326 -16.18 10.43 -7.95
CA GLU A 326 -15.07 10.58 -6.98
C GLU A 326 -14.04 9.45 -7.12
N VAL A 327 -14.49 8.23 -7.40
CA VAL A 327 -13.62 7.08 -7.66
C VAL A 327 -12.77 7.30 -8.91
N ASP A 328 -13.37 7.75 -10.01
CA ASP A 328 -12.62 8.01 -11.24
C ASP A 328 -11.65 9.18 -11.08
N ASN A 329 -12.04 10.22 -10.34
CA ASN A 329 -11.15 11.34 -10.01
C ASN A 329 -9.95 10.86 -9.16
N ALA A 330 -10.18 10.03 -8.14
CA ALA A 330 -9.10 9.45 -7.34
C ALA A 330 -8.13 8.62 -8.20
N ILE A 331 -8.66 7.80 -9.12
CA ILE A 331 -7.86 7.03 -10.08
C ILE A 331 -7.04 7.95 -10.99
N LEU A 332 -7.62 9.04 -11.49
CA LEU A 332 -6.91 10.02 -12.31
C LEU A 332 -5.79 10.72 -11.52
N VAL A 333 -6.05 11.09 -10.27
CA VAL A 333 -5.05 11.72 -9.40
C VAL A 333 -3.89 10.76 -9.14
N ILE A 334 -4.15 9.50 -8.79
CA ILE A 334 -3.11 8.46 -8.64
C ILE A 334 -2.33 8.29 -9.95
N SER A 335 -3.02 8.20 -11.09
CA SER A 335 -2.40 7.97 -12.40
C SER A 335 -1.49 9.12 -12.84
N ASN A 336 -1.78 10.35 -12.43
CA ASN A 336 -1.03 11.54 -12.81
C ASN A 336 0.07 11.89 -11.80
N GLN A 337 -0.26 11.95 -10.51
CA GLN A 337 0.65 12.40 -9.46
C GLN A 337 1.60 11.30 -8.99
N ASN A 338 1.11 10.06 -8.89
CA ASN A 338 1.90 8.89 -8.50
C ASN A 338 2.29 8.04 -9.70
N ARG A 339 2.51 8.68 -10.84
CA ARG A 339 3.04 7.99 -12.00
C ARG A 339 4.52 7.68 -11.79
N ILE A 340 4.88 6.42 -12.00
CA ILE A 340 6.24 5.90 -11.96
C ILE A 340 6.58 5.22 -13.28
N ASN A 341 7.85 5.04 -13.55
CA ASN A 341 8.31 4.26 -14.71
C ASN A 341 8.59 2.82 -14.32
N GLU A 342 9.14 2.60 -13.10
CA GLU A 342 9.59 1.29 -12.66
C GLU A 342 9.48 1.15 -11.13
N ILE A 343 9.48 -0.11 -10.68
CA ILE A 343 9.60 -0.49 -9.26
C ILE A 343 10.88 -1.27 -9.12
N ALA A 344 11.82 -0.72 -8.39
CA ALA A 344 13.12 -1.35 -8.19
C ALA A 344 13.74 -0.98 -6.84
N PRO A 345 14.57 -1.86 -6.26
CA PRO A 345 15.29 -1.54 -5.03
C PRO A 345 16.48 -0.60 -5.33
N VAL A 346 16.47 0.59 -4.74
CA VAL A 346 17.59 1.53 -4.76
C VAL A 346 18.16 1.62 -3.36
N VAL A 347 19.08 0.72 -3.07
CA VAL A 347 19.55 0.39 -1.70
C VAL A 347 20.21 1.57 -1.00
N PHE A 348 21.00 2.37 -1.72
CA PHE A 348 21.72 3.53 -1.17
C PHE A 348 20.90 4.83 -1.18
N ARG A 349 19.60 4.73 -1.51
CA ARG A 349 18.61 5.81 -1.38
C ARG A 349 17.33 5.29 -0.71
N ARG A 350 17.46 4.36 0.23
CA ARG A 350 16.30 3.70 0.85
C ARG A 350 15.36 4.63 1.61
N ASN A 351 15.82 5.83 1.98
CA ASN A 351 15.01 6.85 2.64
C ASN A 351 14.15 7.64 1.64
N GLU A 352 14.42 7.54 0.34
CA GLU A 352 13.63 8.16 -0.72
C GLU A 352 12.58 7.16 -1.22
N ARG A 353 11.31 7.51 -1.08
CA ARG A 353 10.23 6.67 -1.59
C ARG A 353 10.22 6.61 -3.11
N VAL A 354 10.46 7.74 -3.75
CA VAL A 354 10.60 7.86 -5.21
C VAL A 354 11.98 8.40 -5.52
N VAL A 355 12.72 7.66 -6.31
CA VAL A 355 14.05 8.03 -6.78
C VAL A 355 13.94 8.49 -8.22
N GLU A 356 14.39 9.72 -8.49
CA GLU A 356 14.54 10.19 -9.88
C GLU A 356 15.95 9.89 -10.36
N PHE A 357 16.04 9.12 -11.44
CA PHE A 357 17.31 8.67 -12.00
C PHE A 357 17.23 8.52 -13.51
N ASN A 358 18.11 9.20 -14.24
CA ASN A 358 18.14 9.20 -15.73
C ASN A 358 16.78 9.54 -16.38
N GLY A 359 16.00 10.44 -15.81
CA GLY A 359 14.68 10.79 -16.30
C GLY A 359 13.58 9.78 -15.98
N LEU A 360 13.89 8.72 -15.23
CA LEU A 360 12.94 7.73 -14.75
C LEU A 360 12.55 8.04 -13.30
N ARG A 361 11.26 7.94 -13.00
CA ARG A 361 10.72 7.94 -11.63
C ARG A 361 10.58 6.50 -11.15
N ILE A 362 11.36 6.12 -10.16
CA ILE A 362 11.45 4.75 -9.66
C ILE A 362 10.83 4.70 -8.27
N LEU A 363 9.79 3.89 -8.08
CA LEU A 363 9.29 3.57 -6.74
C LEU A 363 10.29 2.64 -6.06
N ASN A 364 10.92 3.15 -5.01
CA ASN A 364 11.96 2.42 -4.31
C ASN A 364 11.37 1.30 -3.45
N SER A 365 11.69 0.07 -3.80
CA SER A 365 11.26 -1.13 -3.07
C SER A 365 12.34 -1.69 -2.14
N SER A 366 13.39 -0.92 -1.84
CA SER A 366 14.44 -1.35 -0.92
C SER A 366 13.89 -1.51 0.49
N ASN A 367 14.14 -2.67 1.09
CA ASN A 367 13.71 -3.00 2.44
C ASN A 367 14.84 -3.52 3.33
N ILE A 368 16.10 -3.27 2.92
CA ILE A 368 17.24 -3.68 3.75
C ILE A 368 17.19 -3.00 5.12
N LYS A 369 17.56 -3.76 6.15
CA LYS A 369 17.60 -3.30 7.54
C LYS A 369 19.02 -3.50 8.09
N PRO A 370 19.93 -2.56 7.85
CA PRO A 370 21.26 -2.60 8.45
C PRO A 370 21.14 -2.61 9.96
N ILE A 371 22.06 -3.31 10.62
CA ILE A 371 22.12 -3.36 12.09
C ILE A 371 22.64 -2.00 12.57
N PRO A 372 21.90 -1.26 13.41
CA PRO A 372 22.41 -0.02 13.98
C PRO A 372 23.52 -0.30 14.99
N PRO A 373 24.53 0.59 15.09
CA PRO A 373 25.54 0.49 16.13
C PRO A 373 24.88 0.70 17.48
N SER A 374 25.26 -0.09 18.47
CA SER A 374 24.75 0.08 19.85
C SER A 374 25.80 -0.33 20.88
N GLY A 375 25.66 0.18 22.09
CA GLY A 375 26.65 0.01 23.14
C GLY A 375 27.70 1.14 23.14
N ASN A 376 28.73 0.97 24.02
CA ASN A 376 29.79 1.95 24.20
C ASN A 376 31.00 1.73 23.26
N GLY A 377 30.97 0.67 22.42
CA GLY A 377 32.06 0.32 21.53
C GLY A 377 33.31 -0.26 22.24
N ASP A 378 33.21 -0.62 23.51
CA ASP A 378 34.30 -1.26 24.21
C ASP A 378 34.51 -2.70 23.72
N VAL A 379 35.79 -3.15 23.69
CA VAL A 379 36.16 -4.50 23.27
C VAL A 379 35.49 -5.58 24.14
N ALA A 380 35.24 -5.30 25.41
CA ALA A 380 34.48 -6.17 26.29
C ALA A 380 33.07 -6.51 25.79
N GLY A 381 32.46 -5.65 24.95
CA GLY A 381 31.15 -5.88 24.35
C GLY A 381 31.16 -6.74 23.08
N TRP A 382 32.34 -7.11 22.57
CA TRP A 382 32.51 -7.93 21.36
C TRP A 382 33.76 -8.81 21.41
N GLU A 383 34.02 -9.43 22.57
CA GLU A 383 35.25 -10.21 22.86
C GLU A 383 35.46 -11.38 21.90
N TRP A 384 34.39 -12.12 21.61
CA TRP A 384 34.50 -13.26 20.70
C TRP A 384 34.79 -12.81 19.26
N LEU A 385 34.15 -11.75 18.80
CA LEU A 385 34.43 -11.19 17.47
C LEU A 385 35.86 -10.66 17.38
N ASN A 386 36.36 -10.00 18.44
CA ASN A 386 37.77 -9.56 18.47
C ASN A 386 38.73 -10.73 18.37
N LEU A 387 38.53 -11.78 19.17
CA LEU A 387 39.33 -12.99 19.10
C LEU A 387 39.25 -13.66 17.73
N PHE A 388 38.04 -13.71 17.14
CA PHE A 388 37.86 -14.24 15.80
C PHE A 388 38.64 -13.44 14.76
N PHE A 389 38.57 -12.11 14.74
CA PHE A 389 39.36 -11.29 13.81
C PHE A 389 40.85 -11.42 14.00
N ASP A 390 41.31 -11.48 15.26
CA ASP A 390 42.75 -11.67 15.58
C ASP A 390 43.28 -13.00 15.09
N GLN A 391 42.48 -14.05 15.12
CA GLN A 391 42.88 -15.35 14.63
C GLN A 391 42.67 -15.52 13.13
N PHE A 392 41.62 -14.89 12.57
CA PHE A 392 41.29 -14.98 11.16
C PHE A 392 42.33 -14.35 10.25
N PHE A 393 42.92 -13.22 10.66
CA PHE A 393 43.96 -12.51 9.91
C PHE A 393 45.38 -12.76 10.43
N VAL A 394 45.64 -13.85 11.12
CA VAL A 394 46.98 -14.22 11.61
C VAL A 394 47.81 -14.74 10.45
N ASP A 395 48.64 -13.87 9.91
CA ASP A 395 49.62 -14.12 8.88
C ASP A 395 50.96 -13.43 9.24
N SER A 396 51.85 -13.20 8.29
CA SER A 396 53.13 -12.52 8.48
C SER A 396 53.01 -11.08 9.03
N GLN A 397 51.83 -10.43 8.89
CA GLN A 397 51.54 -9.08 9.40
C GLN A 397 50.05 -8.97 9.85
N PRO A 398 49.62 -9.71 10.88
CA PRO A 398 48.23 -9.88 11.22
C PRO A 398 47.53 -8.57 11.59
N THR A 399 48.17 -7.72 12.37
CA THR A 399 47.57 -6.44 12.81
C THR A 399 47.36 -5.50 11.63
N ARG A 400 48.33 -5.43 10.73
CA ARG A 400 48.23 -4.56 9.55
C ARG A 400 47.18 -5.04 8.58
N THR A 401 47.07 -6.33 8.32
CA THR A 401 46.04 -6.94 7.47
C THR A 401 44.63 -6.66 8.01
N LYS A 402 44.45 -6.86 9.33
CA LYS A 402 43.20 -6.56 10.03
C LYS A 402 42.77 -5.09 9.87
N TYR A 403 43.69 -4.14 9.91
CA TYR A 403 43.39 -2.70 9.76
C TYR A 403 42.90 -2.35 8.35
N TYR A 404 43.45 -2.93 7.29
CA TYR A 404 42.94 -2.77 5.94
C TYR A 404 41.51 -3.28 5.80
N PHE A 405 41.25 -4.44 6.40
CA PHE A 405 39.87 -4.99 6.40
C PHE A 405 38.90 -4.08 7.18
N PHE A 406 39.29 -3.64 8.37
CA PHE A 406 38.42 -2.76 9.18
C PHE A 406 38.18 -1.41 8.51
N ALA A 407 39.16 -0.81 7.88
CA ALA A 407 38.99 0.44 7.13
C ALA A 407 38.03 0.26 5.95
N TRP A 408 38.17 -0.83 5.18
CA TRP A 408 37.27 -1.19 4.12
C TRP A 408 35.85 -1.44 4.61
N PHE A 409 35.69 -2.18 5.72
CA PHE A 409 34.39 -2.53 6.28
C PHE A 409 33.70 -1.30 6.89
N LYS A 410 34.43 -0.45 7.59
CA LYS A 410 33.91 0.85 8.12
C LYS A 410 33.31 1.68 7.01
N ARG A 411 34.00 1.88 5.91
CA ARG A 411 33.47 2.67 4.77
C ARG A 411 32.25 2.03 4.17
N PHE A 412 32.23 0.73 3.98
CA PHE A 412 31.08 0.03 3.45
C PHE A 412 29.87 0.17 4.38
N TYR A 413 30.04 -0.13 5.64
CA TYR A 413 28.98 -0.01 6.65
C TYR A 413 28.44 1.42 6.74
N HIS A 414 29.34 2.39 6.81
CA HIS A 414 28.99 3.81 6.87
C HIS A 414 28.23 4.29 5.61
N ALA A 415 28.64 3.85 4.42
CA ALA A 415 27.93 4.15 3.18
C ALA A 415 26.49 3.63 3.20
N VAL A 416 26.27 2.40 3.68
CA VAL A 416 24.95 1.80 3.80
C VAL A 416 24.12 2.51 4.87
N MET A 417 24.68 2.76 6.06
CA MET A 417 23.97 3.40 7.15
C MET A 417 23.49 4.82 6.78
N ASN A 418 24.33 5.58 6.10
CA ASN A 418 24.07 6.98 5.76
C ASN A 418 23.48 7.19 4.35
N ASN A 419 23.09 6.14 3.64
CA ASN A 419 22.57 6.21 2.27
C ASN A 419 23.49 6.97 1.31
N ARG A 420 24.78 6.68 1.37
CA ARG A 420 25.77 7.28 0.48
C ARG A 420 26.14 6.34 -0.66
N GLU A 421 26.19 6.88 -1.87
CA GLU A 421 26.65 6.15 -3.05
C GLU A 421 28.18 6.13 -3.13
N ASP A 422 28.84 5.61 -2.09
CA ASP A 422 30.30 5.47 -2.03
C ASP A 422 30.73 4.12 -2.63
N GLN A 423 31.51 4.14 -3.69
CA GLN A 423 32.09 2.94 -4.27
C GLN A 423 33.24 2.39 -3.40
N GLY A 424 33.58 1.12 -3.58
CA GLY A 424 34.71 0.51 -2.90
C GLY A 424 35.09 -0.85 -3.47
N GLN A 425 36.27 -1.31 -3.09
CA GLN A 425 36.91 -2.52 -3.60
C GLN A 425 36.07 -3.78 -3.34
N ALA A 426 36.20 -4.78 -4.20
CA ALA A 426 35.78 -6.14 -3.91
C ALA A 426 36.71 -6.78 -2.87
N CYS A 427 36.11 -7.48 -1.89
CA CYS A 427 36.85 -8.18 -0.84
C CYS A 427 36.97 -9.67 -1.20
N ILE A 428 38.18 -10.18 -1.32
CA ILE A 428 38.47 -11.57 -1.62
C ILE A 428 39.12 -12.21 -0.40
N LEU A 429 38.53 -13.30 0.10
CA LEU A 429 38.99 -14.07 1.26
C LEU A 429 39.48 -15.43 0.77
N VAL A 430 40.79 -15.70 0.89
CA VAL A 430 41.42 -16.92 0.40
C VAL A 430 42.00 -17.74 1.55
N GLY A 431 41.67 -19.02 1.62
CA GLY A 431 42.29 -19.91 2.60
C GLY A 431 41.55 -21.23 2.75
N PRO A 432 42.00 -22.15 3.60
CA PRO A 432 41.47 -23.50 3.72
C PRO A 432 39.98 -23.53 4.08
N ALA A 433 39.30 -24.62 3.75
CA ALA A 433 37.91 -24.85 4.14
C ALA A 433 37.75 -24.83 5.67
N LYS A 434 36.54 -24.48 6.16
CA LYS A 434 36.14 -24.46 7.58
C LYS A 434 36.95 -23.47 8.45
N ARG A 435 37.50 -22.41 7.88
CA ARG A 435 38.23 -21.34 8.63
C ARG A 435 37.37 -20.09 8.91
N GLY A 436 36.09 -20.09 8.60
CA GLY A 436 35.18 -19.00 8.92
C GLY A 436 34.97 -17.95 7.82
N LYS A 437 35.40 -18.21 6.56
CA LYS A 437 35.17 -17.32 5.42
C LYS A 437 33.69 -16.98 5.25
N THR A 438 32.84 -18.01 5.12
CA THR A 438 31.40 -17.89 4.99
C THR A 438 30.73 -17.26 6.23
N LEU A 439 31.32 -17.46 7.43
CA LEU A 439 30.88 -16.78 8.64
C LEU A 439 31.11 -15.27 8.54
N LEU A 440 32.28 -14.86 8.13
CA LEU A 440 32.64 -13.46 7.97
C LEU A 440 31.75 -12.80 6.89
N SER A 441 31.63 -13.41 5.70
CA SER A 441 30.87 -12.86 4.59
C SER A 441 29.38 -12.79 4.90
N ASN A 442 28.76 -13.88 5.39
CA ASN A 442 27.30 -14.00 5.46
C ASN A 442 26.71 -13.58 6.81
N LYS A 443 27.46 -13.78 7.92
CA LYS A 443 26.93 -13.56 9.29
C LYS A 443 27.48 -12.30 9.95
N ILE A 444 28.57 -11.73 9.46
CA ILE A 444 29.17 -10.51 10.01
C ILE A 444 28.98 -9.36 9.01
N ILE A 445 29.67 -9.40 7.86
CA ILE A 445 29.60 -8.30 6.87
C ILE A 445 28.18 -8.10 6.37
N SER A 446 27.60 -9.16 5.82
CA SER A 446 26.27 -9.08 5.22
C SER A 446 25.18 -8.75 6.23
N ALA A 447 25.25 -9.34 7.43
CA ALA A 447 24.27 -9.04 8.48
C ALA A 447 24.34 -7.57 8.91
N ALA A 448 25.52 -7.00 9.05
CA ALA A 448 25.71 -5.60 9.41
C ALA A 448 25.03 -4.65 8.41
N VAL A 449 25.05 -4.97 7.13
CA VAL A 449 24.50 -4.12 6.05
C VAL A 449 23.09 -4.50 5.60
N GLY A 450 22.41 -5.39 6.35
CA GLY A 450 21.00 -5.73 6.09
C GLY A 450 20.77 -6.89 5.11
N GLY A 451 21.78 -7.74 4.91
CA GLY A 451 21.69 -8.95 4.11
C GLY A 451 22.60 -8.98 2.89
N TYR A 452 22.55 -10.09 2.16
CA TYR A 452 23.31 -10.28 0.92
C TYR A 452 22.46 -10.88 -0.18
N ALA A 453 22.97 -10.79 -1.40
CA ALA A 453 22.49 -11.56 -2.54
C ALA A 453 23.61 -12.51 -3.01
N ASP A 454 23.26 -13.74 -3.32
CA ASP A 454 24.18 -14.71 -3.92
C ASP A 454 24.42 -14.34 -5.39
N ALA A 455 25.65 -13.99 -5.72
CA ALA A 455 26.04 -13.58 -7.06
C ALA A 455 26.83 -14.67 -7.80
N SER A 456 26.94 -15.89 -7.26
CA SER A 456 27.76 -16.97 -7.81
C SER A 456 27.39 -17.30 -9.25
N ASP A 457 26.10 -17.55 -9.54
CA ASP A 457 25.63 -17.89 -10.89
C ASP A 457 25.79 -16.73 -11.89
N TYR A 458 25.57 -15.50 -11.45
CA TYR A 458 25.72 -14.31 -12.30
C TYR A 458 27.17 -14.06 -12.67
N LEU A 459 28.06 -14.13 -11.71
CA LEU A 459 29.49 -13.86 -11.90
C LEU A 459 30.23 -15.01 -12.60
N SER A 460 29.74 -16.25 -12.48
CA SER A 460 30.23 -17.38 -13.31
C SER A 460 29.72 -17.37 -14.75
N GLY A 461 28.78 -16.48 -15.06
CA GLY A 461 28.14 -16.44 -16.39
C GLY A 461 27.04 -17.48 -16.60
N GLY A 462 26.63 -18.19 -15.56
CA GLY A 462 25.54 -19.18 -15.59
C GLY A 462 24.16 -18.57 -15.86
N THR A 463 24.00 -17.31 -15.51
CA THR A 463 22.79 -16.53 -15.83
C THR A 463 23.11 -15.11 -16.28
N LYS A 464 22.22 -14.55 -17.10
CA LYS A 464 22.22 -13.11 -17.44
C LYS A 464 21.27 -12.31 -16.54
N PHE A 465 20.40 -12.98 -15.80
CA PHE A 465 19.38 -12.35 -14.98
C PHE A 465 19.97 -12.04 -13.58
N ASN A 466 19.93 -10.78 -13.21
CA ASN A 466 20.55 -10.26 -11.99
C ASN A 466 19.63 -9.33 -11.19
N LYS A 467 18.35 -9.26 -11.51
CA LYS A 467 17.38 -8.35 -10.84
C LYS A 467 17.39 -8.55 -9.31
N ASP A 468 17.52 -9.79 -8.86
CA ASP A 468 17.51 -10.11 -7.43
C ASP A 468 18.77 -9.61 -6.70
N LEU A 469 19.88 -9.44 -7.41
CA LEU A 469 21.11 -8.89 -6.84
C LEU A 469 20.94 -7.42 -6.43
N GLY A 470 20.08 -6.66 -7.11
CA GLY A 470 19.78 -5.26 -6.77
C GLY A 470 19.15 -5.06 -5.39
N ARG A 471 18.64 -6.13 -4.74
CA ARG A 471 17.96 -6.05 -3.45
C ARG A 471 18.92 -5.96 -2.25
N ALA A 472 20.20 -6.19 -2.44
CA ALA A 472 21.18 -6.21 -1.36
C ALA A 472 22.36 -5.29 -1.64
N ALA A 473 22.88 -4.65 -0.61
CA ALA A 473 24.11 -3.87 -0.68
C ALA A 473 25.38 -4.73 -0.82
N CYS A 474 25.31 -5.99 -0.40
CA CYS A 474 26.41 -6.95 -0.41
C CYS A 474 26.10 -8.10 -1.38
N TRP A 475 26.97 -8.31 -2.35
CA TRP A 475 26.96 -9.52 -3.18
C TRP A 475 27.99 -10.50 -2.65
N VAL A 476 27.59 -11.73 -2.43
CA VAL A 476 28.46 -12.78 -1.91
C VAL A 476 28.65 -13.85 -2.98
N ILE A 477 29.88 -14.30 -3.14
CA ILE A 477 30.26 -15.45 -3.93
C ILE A 477 30.92 -16.43 -2.97
N ASP A 478 30.33 -17.59 -2.76
CA ASP A 478 30.84 -18.61 -1.85
C ASP A 478 31.24 -19.88 -2.62
N ASP A 479 32.45 -20.28 -2.50
CA ASP A 479 33.14 -21.56 -2.82
C ASP A 479 32.76 -22.36 -4.07
N THR A 480 31.71 -21.97 -4.82
CA THR A 480 31.11 -22.75 -5.90
C THR A 480 31.63 -22.40 -7.31
N VAL A 481 32.43 -21.37 -7.43
CA VAL A 481 32.91 -20.88 -8.71
C VAL A 481 34.30 -21.50 -9.01
N SER A 482 34.30 -22.73 -9.46
CA SER A 482 35.43 -23.22 -10.23
C SER A 482 35.29 -22.66 -11.65
N ALA A 483 36.09 -21.69 -12.02
CA ALA A 483 36.15 -21.23 -13.39
C ALA A 483 36.65 -22.38 -14.28
N ALA A 484 35.74 -23.01 -15.00
CA ALA A 484 36.05 -24.18 -15.82
C ALA A 484 36.86 -23.80 -17.09
N SER A 485 36.85 -22.51 -17.45
CA SER A 485 37.57 -22.03 -18.64
C SER A 485 38.16 -20.62 -18.44
N PHE A 486 39.18 -20.29 -19.21
CA PHE A 486 39.75 -18.93 -19.28
C PHE A 486 38.70 -17.86 -19.64
N GLN A 487 37.73 -18.21 -20.46
CA GLN A 487 36.65 -17.29 -20.81
C GLN A 487 35.76 -16.95 -19.60
N ASP A 488 35.52 -17.90 -18.71
CA ASP A 488 34.73 -17.69 -17.51
C ASP A 488 35.48 -16.87 -16.48
N GLN A 489 36.78 -17.04 -16.36
CA GLN A 489 37.67 -16.16 -15.57
C GLN A 489 37.63 -14.72 -16.06
N ARG A 490 37.71 -14.52 -17.37
CA ARG A 490 37.68 -13.21 -17.98
C ARG A 490 36.34 -12.52 -17.74
N LYS A 491 35.23 -13.26 -17.90
CA LYS A 491 33.87 -12.76 -17.58
C LYS A 491 33.73 -12.37 -16.11
N ALA A 492 34.15 -13.23 -15.19
CA ALA A 492 34.13 -12.94 -13.75
C ALA A 492 34.94 -11.68 -13.43
N THR A 493 36.16 -11.56 -14.01
CA THR A 493 37.01 -10.39 -13.87
C THR A 493 36.30 -9.10 -14.37
N GLU A 494 35.68 -9.13 -15.54
CA GLU A 494 34.96 -7.98 -16.09
C GLU A 494 33.74 -7.59 -15.26
N LEU A 495 33.00 -8.57 -14.73
CA LEU A 495 31.84 -8.34 -13.88
C LEU A 495 32.25 -7.75 -12.52
N ILE A 496 33.34 -8.23 -11.93
CA ILE A 496 33.90 -7.62 -10.71
C ILE A 496 34.34 -6.18 -10.98
N LYS A 497 35.04 -5.93 -12.08
CA LYS A 497 35.43 -4.58 -12.49
C LYS A 497 34.22 -3.65 -12.63
N ARG A 498 33.15 -4.11 -13.29
CA ARG A 498 31.93 -3.33 -13.47
C ARG A 498 31.24 -3.07 -12.13
N GLY A 499 31.12 -4.08 -11.25
CA GLY A 499 30.49 -3.94 -9.95
C GLY A 499 31.23 -3.00 -9.00
N VAL A 500 32.56 -2.90 -9.14
CA VAL A 500 33.41 -2.02 -8.33
C VAL A 500 33.51 -0.61 -8.92
N ALA A 501 33.69 -0.52 -10.26
CA ALA A 501 34.10 0.73 -10.91
C ALA A 501 32.93 1.55 -11.43
N ASN A 502 31.81 0.93 -11.78
CA ASN A 502 30.68 1.63 -12.36
C ASN A 502 29.68 2.05 -11.28
N PRO A 503 29.31 3.34 -11.22
CA PRO A 503 28.28 3.81 -10.30
C PRO A 503 26.86 3.36 -10.70
N ARG A 504 26.74 2.60 -11.78
CA ARG A 504 25.47 2.16 -12.37
C ARG A 504 25.59 0.73 -12.84
N ILE A 505 24.56 -0.07 -12.55
CA ILE A 505 24.47 -1.45 -13.07
C ILE A 505 23.12 -1.63 -13.74
N GLU A 506 23.14 -2.34 -14.86
CA GLU A 506 21.95 -2.80 -15.55
C GLU A 506 21.44 -4.07 -14.89
N PHE A 507 20.20 -3.99 -14.36
CA PHE A 507 19.51 -5.12 -13.76
C PHE A 507 18.47 -5.66 -14.73
N MET A 508 18.56 -6.95 -15.00
CA MET A 508 17.71 -7.66 -15.95
C MET A 508 16.91 -8.75 -15.24
N ALA A 509 15.59 -8.75 -15.45
CA ALA A 509 14.71 -9.83 -15.03
C ALA A 509 14.27 -10.67 -16.24
N LYS A 510 13.83 -11.91 -15.98
CA LYS A 510 13.24 -12.73 -17.02
C LYS A 510 11.92 -12.11 -17.50
N TYR A 511 11.76 -11.95 -18.82
CA TYR A 511 10.56 -11.37 -19.44
C TYR A 511 10.24 -9.91 -19.06
N ALA A 512 11.23 -9.12 -18.67
CA ALA A 512 11.08 -7.69 -18.41
C ALA A 512 12.22 -6.91 -19.06
N ASP A 513 11.96 -5.62 -19.30
CA ASP A 513 12.97 -4.70 -19.78
C ASP A 513 14.08 -4.52 -18.74
N ALA A 514 15.30 -4.30 -19.21
CA ALA A 514 16.44 -4.06 -18.33
C ALA A 514 16.34 -2.65 -17.73
N VAL A 515 16.67 -2.52 -16.44
CA VAL A 515 16.65 -1.24 -15.72
C VAL A 515 18.05 -0.91 -15.22
N THR A 516 18.56 0.25 -15.57
CA THR A 516 19.83 0.75 -15.04
C THR A 516 19.59 1.50 -13.74
N LEU A 517 20.21 1.05 -12.65
CA LEU A 517 20.09 1.63 -11.32
C LEU A 517 21.45 2.11 -10.78
N PRO A 518 21.45 3.09 -9.86
CA PRO A 518 22.66 3.42 -9.10
C PRO A 518 23.10 2.21 -8.27
N TRP A 519 24.39 1.97 -8.25
CA TRP A 519 25.00 0.89 -7.52
C TRP A 519 26.30 1.31 -6.85
N SER A 520 26.42 1.07 -5.57
CA SER A 520 27.61 1.35 -4.76
C SER A 520 27.86 0.23 -3.73
N GLY A 521 27.34 -0.96 -4.00
CA GLY A 521 27.50 -2.13 -3.13
C GLY A 521 28.93 -2.69 -3.14
N ARG A 522 29.12 -3.73 -2.37
CA ARG A 522 30.39 -4.46 -2.31
C ARG A 522 30.22 -5.91 -2.73
N ILE A 523 31.26 -6.43 -3.33
CA ILE A 523 31.36 -7.85 -3.70
C ILE A 523 32.31 -8.51 -2.71
N VAL A 524 31.88 -9.59 -2.07
CA VAL A 524 32.67 -10.41 -1.17
C VAL A 524 32.78 -11.80 -1.76
N VAL A 525 34.03 -12.24 -1.99
CA VAL A 525 34.34 -13.53 -2.61
C VAL A 525 35.06 -14.39 -1.60
N SER A 526 34.58 -15.60 -1.33
CA SER A 526 35.21 -16.59 -0.48
C SER A 526 35.78 -17.70 -1.36
N LEU A 527 37.10 -17.94 -1.31
CA LEU A 527 37.77 -18.94 -2.12
C LEU A 527 38.58 -19.89 -1.25
N ASN A 528 38.71 -21.13 -1.69
CA ASN A 528 39.73 -22.02 -1.14
C ASN A 528 41.10 -21.68 -1.71
N ASP A 529 42.16 -22.11 -1.05
CA ASP A 529 43.56 -21.83 -1.41
C ASP A 529 44.15 -22.86 -2.41
N ASP A 530 43.30 -23.69 -3.03
CA ASP A 530 43.67 -24.54 -4.14
C ASP A 530 43.77 -23.77 -5.47
N ALA A 531 44.56 -24.30 -6.40
CA ALA A 531 44.81 -23.64 -7.67
C ALA A 531 43.56 -23.39 -8.53
N ASN A 532 42.54 -24.27 -8.44
CA ASN A 532 41.31 -24.10 -9.21
C ASN A 532 40.44 -22.96 -8.64
N SER A 533 40.27 -22.93 -7.31
CA SER A 533 39.55 -21.86 -6.63
C SER A 533 40.22 -20.50 -6.84
N MET A 534 41.52 -20.42 -6.75
CA MET A 534 42.30 -19.18 -6.96
C MET A 534 42.29 -18.71 -8.43
N SER A 535 41.94 -19.57 -9.38
CA SER A 535 41.86 -19.20 -10.79
C SER A 535 40.77 -18.13 -11.09
N VAL A 536 39.83 -17.94 -10.16
CA VAL A 536 38.76 -16.91 -10.26
C VAL A 536 39.29 -15.51 -9.96
N ILE A 537 40.44 -15.41 -9.28
CA ILE A 537 41.02 -14.11 -8.93
C ILE A 537 41.40 -13.35 -10.21
N PRO A 538 40.91 -12.09 -10.37
CA PRO A 538 41.30 -11.29 -11.52
C PRO A 538 42.80 -11.13 -11.68
N THR A 539 43.26 -11.06 -12.91
CA THR A 539 44.68 -10.73 -13.19
C THR A 539 45.00 -9.39 -12.55
N LEU A 540 46.08 -9.35 -11.76
CA LEU A 540 46.49 -8.18 -10.99
C LEU A 540 47.33 -7.21 -11.83
N ASP A 541 46.72 -6.69 -12.90
CA ASP A 541 47.32 -5.63 -13.70
C ASP A 541 47.07 -4.23 -13.08
N SER A 542 47.69 -3.22 -13.64
CA SER A 542 47.55 -1.83 -13.18
C SER A 542 46.11 -1.32 -13.21
N SER A 543 45.19 -1.94 -14.01
CA SER A 543 43.82 -1.55 -14.14
C SER A 543 42.90 -2.20 -13.09
N ASN A 544 43.37 -3.22 -12.36
CA ASN A 544 42.55 -4.02 -11.42
C ASN A 544 43.00 -3.94 -9.99
N ARG A 545 44.30 -3.71 -9.77
CA ARG A 545 44.93 -3.78 -8.48
C ARG A 545 44.29 -2.86 -7.44
N ASP A 546 43.90 -1.66 -7.85
CA ASP A 546 43.23 -0.69 -6.99
C ASP A 546 41.80 -1.11 -6.58
N LYS A 547 41.16 -2.03 -7.32
CA LYS A 547 39.77 -2.44 -7.15
C LYS A 547 39.56 -3.63 -6.22
N LEU A 548 40.64 -4.18 -5.71
CA LEU A 548 40.63 -5.43 -4.94
C LEU A 548 41.22 -5.26 -3.55
N MET A 549 40.62 -5.94 -2.59
CA MET A 549 41.12 -6.21 -1.25
C MET A 549 41.22 -7.74 -1.13
N ALA A 550 42.42 -8.32 -1.24
CA ALA A 550 42.63 -9.77 -1.23
C ALA A 550 43.37 -10.19 0.03
N PHE A 551 42.69 -10.90 0.90
CA PHE A 551 43.20 -11.33 2.19
C PHE A 551 43.43 -12.85 2.21
N LYS A 552 44.64 -13.27 2.53
CA LYS A 552 44.88 -14.64 2.93
C LYS A 552 44.50 -14.81 4.40
N ILE A 553 43.63 -15.78 4.67
CA ILE A 553 43.20 -16.09 6.03
C ILE A 553 44.13 -17.11 6.67
N CYS A 554 44.08 -17.18 8.00
CA CYS A 554 44.95 -18.06 8.79
C CYS A 554 44.68 -19.55 8.49
N ASP A 555 45.76 -20.31 8.32
CA ASP A 555 45.71 -21.76 8.10
C ASP A 555 45.45 -22.55 9.41
N LYS A 556 45.65 -21.92 10.57
CA LYS A 556 45.43 -22.54 11.87
C LYS A 556 43.98 -22.80 12.13
N GLU A 557 43.68 -23.89 12.80
CA GLU A 557 42.31 -24.25 13.13
C GLU A 557 41.76 -23.35 14.23
N PHE A 558 40.58 -22.72 13.93
CA PHE A 558 39.83 -21.96 14.91
C PHE A 558 38.71 -22.82 15.46
N ARG A 559 38.59 -22.89 16.78
CA ARG A 559 37.53 -23.67 17.44
C ARG A 559 36.28 -22.84 17.59
N PHE A 560 35.31 -23.08 16.71
CA PHE A 560 34.02 -22.40 16.75
C PHE A 560 33.10 -22.96 17.86
N PRO A 561 32.33 -22.09 18.54
CA PRO A 561 31.23 -22.52 19.38
C PRO A 561 30.20 -23.34 18.60
N PRO A 562 29.35 -24.15 19.28
CA PRO A 562 28.19 -24.78 18.65
C PRO A 562 27.31 -23.75 17.93
N LYS A 563 26.65 -24.15 16.80
CA LYS A 563 25.96 -23.25 15.87
C LYS A 563 24.97 -22.28 16.56
N ASP A 564 24.16 -22.77 17.49
CA ASP A 564 23.17 -21.96 18.19
C ASP A 564 23.77 -20.93 19.11
N LYS A 565 24.85 -21.33 19.86
CA LYS A 565 25.63 -20.40 20.70
C LYS A 565 26.32 -19.35 19.84
N LEU A 566 26.93 -19.76 18.74
CA LEU A 566 27.61 -18.85 17.81
C LEU A 566 26.67 -17.79 17.23
N THR A 567 25.45 -18.19 16.83
CA THR A 567 24.46 -17.25 16.34
C THR A 567 24.09 -16.21 17.39
N ASN A 568 23.87 -16.63 18.63
CA ASN A 568 23.55 -15.71 19.73
C ASN A 568 24.72 -14.78 20.07
N ILE A 569 25.96 -15.30 20.09
CA ILE A 569 27.17 -14.49 20.30
C ILE A 569 27.26 -13.39 19.24
N ILE A 570 27.17 -13.74 17.96
CA ILE A 570 27.27 -12.76 16.87
C ILE A 570 26.12 -11.74 16.96
N SER A 571 24.89 -12.16 17.22
CA SER A 571 23.77 -11.23 17.32
C SER A 571 23.91 -10.22 18.45
N ASN A 572 24.55 -10.61 19.55
CA ASN A 572 24.78 -9.74 20.71
C ASN A 572 25.99 -8.84 20.53
N GLU A 573 27.08 -9.38 19.97
CA GLU A 573 28.36 -8.68 19.87
C GLU A 573 28.45 -7.77 18.64
N LEU A 574 27.78 -8.11 17.52
CA LEU A 574 27.91 -7.36 16.28
C LEU A 574 27.49 -5.88 16.41
N PRO A 575 26.41 -5.50 17.11
CA PRO A 575 26.08 -4.08 17.29
C PRO A 575 27.14 -3.29 18.07
N ASN A 576 27.79 -3.92 19.08
CA ASN A 576 28.87 -3.33 19.84
C ASN A 576 30.14 -3.18 18.99
N PHE A 577 30.50 -4.21 18.22
CA PHE A 577 31.59 -4.13 17.26
C PHE A 577 31.37 -3.00 16.24
N LEU A 578 30.16 -2.84 15.74
CA LEU A 578 29.83 -1.76 14.80
C LEU A 578 29.94 -0.37 15.43
N ALA A 579 29.58 -0.23 16.71
CA ALA A 579 29.80 1.01 17.46
C ALA A 579 31.32 1.30 17.63
N TRP A 580 32.11 0.27 17.95
CA TRP A 580 33.55 0.40 17.98
C TRP A 580 34.12 0.75 16.60
N LEU A 581 33.66 0.11 15.55
CA LEU A 581 34.13 0.33 14.18
C LEU A 581 33.83 1.77 13.70
N GLU A 582 32.70 2.33 14.06
CA GLU A 582 32.38 3.73 13.75
C GLU A 582 33.27 4.73 14.49
N ALA A 583 33.59 4.45 15.74
CA ALA A 583 34.45 5.30 16.55
C ALA A 583 35.95 5.15 16.23
N TRP A 584 36.34 3.99 15.68
CA TRP A 584 37.74 3.70 15.39
C TRP A 584 38.30 4.53 14.23
N ASP A 585 39.44 5.19 14.44
CA ASP A 585 40.14 5.93 13.40
C ASP A 585 41.16 5.04 12.68
N PRO A 586 41.01 4.83 11.36
CA PRO A 586 41.96 4.04 10.58
C PRO A 586 43.34 4.69 10.57
N PRO A 587 44.41 3.92 10.71
CA PRO A 587 45.79 4.41 10.55
C PRO A 587 46.01 5.06 9.17
N VAL A 588 46.82 6.11 9.12
CA VAL A 588 47.09 6.88 7.88
C VAL A 588 47.65 6.00 6.76
N GLU A 589 48.43 4.96 7.11
CA GLU A 589 48.98 4.04 6.12
C GLU A 589 47.93 3.20 5.36
N VAL A 590 46.69 3.04 5.88
CA VAL A 590 45.64 2.30 5.21
C VAL A 590 44.65 3.20 4.48
N ILE A 591 44.73 4.52 4.69
CA ILE A 591 43.87 5.50 4.05
C ILE A 591 44.44 5.86 2.68
N ASP A 592 43.54 6.05 1.72
CA ASP A 592 43.85 6.59 0.39
C ASP A 592 42.91 7.77 0.12
N ASP A 593 43.48 8.89 -0.28
CA ASP A 593 42.68 10.09 -0.65
C ASP A 593 42.08 9.98 -2.06
N ASP A 594 42.44 8.92 -2.78
CA ASP A 594 41.96 8.67 -4.13
C ASP A 594 40.52 8.11 -4.15
N ARG A 595 40.22 7.31 -5.13
CA ARG A 595 38.89 6.85 -5.53
C ARG A 595 38.08 6.13 -4.44
N PHE A 596 38.73 5.26 -3.64
CA PHE A 596 38.01 4.35 -2.71
C PHE A 596 38.19 4.72 -1.25
N GLY A 597 39.09 5.65 -0.94
CA GLY A 597 39.39 6.12 0.43
C GLY A 597 40.07 5.11 1.36
N VAL A 598 40.38 3.92 0.82
CA VAL A 598 41.19 2.86 1.49
C VAL A 598 42.14 2.30 0.46
N LYS A 599 43.41 2.22 0.84
CA LYS A 599 44.44 1.62 -0.03
C LYS A 599 44.13 0.16 -0.30
N SER A 600 44.31 -0.27 -1.54
CA SER A 600 44.20 -1.68 -1.89
C SER A 600 45.21 -2.52 -1.10
N PHE A 601 44.74 -3.66 -0.61
CA PHE A 601 45.61 -4.65 0.04
C PHE A 601 45.51 -5.98 -0.70
N ILE A 602 46.65 -6.51 -1.11
CA ILE A 602 46.73 -7.82 -1.76
C ILE A 602 47.83 -8.60 -1.07
N ASP A 603 47.47 -9.71 -0.45
CA ASP A 603 48.45 -10.62 0.13
C ASP A 603 49.43 -11.11 -0.93
N LYS A 604 50.71 -11.17 -0.57
CA LYS A 604 51.79 -11.54 -1.52
C LYS A 604 51.59 -12.94 -2.09
N THR A 605 51.14 -13.90 -1.29
CA THR A 605 50.91 -15.27 -1.73
C THR A 605 49.78 -15.32 -2.78
N ILE A 606 48.72 -14.55 -2.56
CA ILE A 606 47.60 -14.43 -3.52
C ILE A 606 48.06 -13.74 -4.80
N ALA A 607 48.89 -12.69 -4.69
CA ALA A 607 49.45 -12.00 -5.84
C ALA A 607 50.30 -12.92 -6.72
N TYR A 608 51.15 -13.73 -6.11
CA TYR A 608 51.97 -14.73 -6.81
C TYR A 608 51.11 -15.80 -7.49
N ALA A 609 50.08 -16.34 -6.77
CA ALA A 609 49.21 -17.35 -7.34
C ALA A 609 48.38 -16.82 -8.50
N ALA A 610 47.85 -15.60 -8.40
CA ALA A 610 47.10 -14.96 -9.48
C ALA A 610 47.97 -14.74 -10.74
N TYR A 611 49.22 -14.34 -10.53
CA TYR A 611 50.19 -14.20 -11.62
C TYR A 611 50.53 -15.55 -12.26
N ASP A 612 50.84 -16.57 -11.47
CA ASP A 612 51.20 -17.91 -11.95
C ASP A 612 50.04 -18.59 -12.68
N ASN A 613 48.83 -18.50 -12.14
CA ASN A 613 47.61 -19.04 -12.78
C ASN A 613 47.29 -18.36 -14.12
N SER A 614 47.47 -17.06 -14.23
CA SER A 614 47.19 -16.33 -15.47
C SER A 614 48.15 -16.74 -16.60
N SER A 615 49.43 -16.87 -16.28
CA SER A 615 50.45 -17.30 -17.23
C SER A 615 50.28 -18.78 -17.61
N ARG A 616 50.00 -19.66 -16.63
CA ARG A 616 49.73 -21.09 -16.87
C ARG A 616 48.48 -21.32 -17.73
N SER A 617 47.38 -20.60 -17.47
CA SER A 617 46.17 -20.72 -18.26
C SER A 617 46.38 -20.31 -19.71
N GLN A 618 47.13 -19.21 -19.93
CA GLN A 618 47.43 -18.73 -21.28
C GLN A 618 48.35 -19.72 -22.01
N VAL A 619 49.31 -20.28 -21.33
CA VAL A 619 50.21 -21.32 -21.89
C VAL A 619 49.42 -22.59 -22.20
N ALA A 620 48.56 -23.02 -21.28
CA ALA A 620 47.73 -24.21 -21.47
C ALA A 620 46.76 -24.05 -22.70
N GLU A 621 46.11 -22.91 -22.84
CA GLU A 621 45.26 -22.64 -24.02
C GLU A 621 46.06 -22.55 -25.31
N LEU A 622 47.27 -21.99 -25.28
CA LEU A 622 48.16 -21.95 -26.40
C LEU A 622 48.58 -23.36 -26.83
N VAL A 623 48.91 -24.21 -25.87
CA VAL A 623 49.27 -25.61 -26.09
C VAL A 623 48.10 -26.42 -26.62
N ASP A 624 46.92 -26.25 -26.03
CA ASP A 624 45.70 -26.93 -26.52
C ASP A 624 45.29 -26.49 -27.93
N PHE A 625 45.40 -25.18 -28.21
CA PHE A 625 45.16 -24.67 -29.53
C PHE A 625 46.13 -25.27 -30.56
N PHE A 626 47.44 -25.30 -30.20
CA PHE A 626 48.46 -25.87 -31.06
C PHE A 626 48.25 -27.38 -31.25
N ALA A 627 47.97 -28.11 -30.17
CA ALA A 627 47.70 -29.54 -30.22
C ALA A 627 46.44 -29.87 -31.05
N LYS A 628 45.40 -29.06 -30.99
CA LYS A 628 44.18 -29.20 -31.80
C LYS A 628 44.47 -28.91 -33.29
N ALA A 629 45.24 -27.88 -33.53
CA ALA A 629 45.64 -27.54 -34.88
C ALA A 629 46.55 -28.59 -35.53
N CYS A 630 47.45 -29.19 -34.75
CA CYS A 630 48.30 -30.31 -35.24
C CYS A 630 47.46 -31.59 -35.53
N ARG A 631 46.47 -31.89 -34.72
CA ARG A 631 45.56 -33.01 -34.95
C ARG A 631 44.67 -32.85 -36.20
N GLU A 632 44.21 -31.67 -36.46
CA GLU A 632 43.41 -31.36 -37.65
C GLU A 632 44.21 -31.51 -38.95
N HIS A 633 45.52 -31.55 -38.90
CA HIS A 633 46.41 -31.50 -40.09
C HIS A 633 47.37 -32.67 -40.23
N ASN A 634 47.68 -33.41 -39.17
CA ASN A 634 48.55 -34.57 -39.23
C ASN A 634 48.43 -35.41 -37.95
N GLU A 635 47.76 -36.55 -38.02
CA GLU A 635 47.52 -37.45 -36.88
C GLU A 635 48.80 -37.92 -36.18
N THR A 636 49.98 -37.83 -36.85
CA THR A 636 51.28 -38.27 -36.32
C THR A 636 51.94 -37.24 -35.37
N MET A 637 51.44 -36.00 -35.27
CA MET A 637 52.01 -34.95 -34.42
C MET A 637 51.39 -34.82 -33.04
N ALA A 638 50.74 -35.80 -32.51
CA ALA A 638 50.11 -35.78 -31.19
C ALA A 638 51.12 -35.64 -30.00
N ASN A 639 52.38 -35.87 -30.22
CA ASN A 639 53.46 -35.82 -29.24
C ASN A 639 54.60 -34.89 -29.70
N TRP A 640 54.39 -33.56 -29.59
CA TRP A 640 55.46 -32.63 -29.84
C TRP A 640 56.42 -32.58 -28.66
N ARG A 641 57.74 -32.56 -28.88
CA ARG A 641 58.81 -32.41 -27.87
C ARG A 641 59.84 -31.42 -28.38
N GLY A 642 60.18 -30.42 -27.58
CA GLY A 642 61.14 -29.38 -27.89
C GLY A 642 61.30 -28.38 -26.76
N THR A 643 62.21 -27.44 -26.92
CA THR A 643 62.45 -26.32 -26.04
C THR A 643 61.34 -25.25 -26.24
N ILE A 644 61.17 -24.30 -25.30
CA ILE A 644 60.23 -23.19 -25.38
C ILE A 644 60.45 -22.38 -26.67
N THR A 645 61.74 -22.16 -27.05
CA THR A 645 62.09 -21.44 -28.28
C THR A 645 61.65 -22.19 -29.53
N GLU A 646 61.84 -23.50 -29.56
CA GLU A 646 61.38 -24.35 -30.68
C GLU A 646 59.84 -24.38 -30.74
N PHE A 647 59.14 -24.34 -29.62
CA PHE A 647 57.67 -24.24 -29.56
C PHE A 647 57.20 -22.92 -30.13
N GLN A 648 57.87 -21.80 -29.78
CA GLN A 648 57.56 -20.47 -30.33
C GLN A 648 57.76 -20.46 -31.87
N VAL A 649 58.88 -21.03 -32.34
CA VAL A 649 59.16 -21.13 -33.78
C VAL A 649 58.13 -21.99 -34.49
N ALA A 650 57.76 -23.14 -33.88
CA ALA A 650 56.72 -24.02 -34.47
C ALA A 650 55.35 -23.33 -34.62
N ILE A 651 54.94 -22.59 -33.57
CA ILE A 651 53.71 -21.80 -33.63
C ILE A 651 53.78 -20.70 -34.71
N HIS A 652 54.88 -19.97 -34.78
CA HIS A 652 55.09 -18.95 -35.83
C HIS A 652 55.11 -19.53 -37.23
N THR A 653 55.77 -20.64 -37.43
CA THR A 653 55.83 -21.33 -38.72
C THR A 653 54.45 -21.85 -39.12
N TYR A 654 53.73 -22.40 -38.19
CA TYR A 654 52.35 -22.81 -38.42
C TYR A 654 51.41 -21.66 -38.81
N ASN A 655 51.49 -20.51 -38.16
CA ASN A 655 50.75 -19.33 -38.49
C ASN A 655 51.09 -18.70 -39.86
N ASN A 656 52.40 -18.67 -40.19
CA ASN A 656 52.87 -18.09 -41.45
C ASN A 656 52.63 -18.99 -42.68
N GLY A 657 52.52 -20.31 -42.49
CA GLY A 657 52.23 -21.27 -43.54
C GLY A 657 50.74 -21.39 -43.93
N ARG A 658 49.88 -20.74 -43.22
CA ARG A 658 48.43 -20.79 -43.46
C ARG A 658 47.86 -19.38 -43.57
N ALA A 659 47.19 -19.13 -44.68
CA ALA A 659 46.23 -18.02 -44.80
C ALA A 659 45.02 -18.33 -43.87
N LEU A 660 45.15 -18.19 -42.56
CA LEU A 660 44.10 -18.29 -41.59
C LEU A 660 43.25 -17.01 -41.66
N GLY A 661 42.12 -17.08 -42.31
CA GLY A 661 41.16 -16.00 -42.44
C GLY A 661 40.46 -15.55 -41.15
N ALA A 662 41.19 -15.50 -40.02
CA ALA A 662 40.68 -15.01 -38.79
C ALA A 662 41.73 -14.16 -38.07
N SER A 663 41.64 -12.84 -38.24
CA SER A 663 42.44 -11.82 -37.53
C SER A 663 42.50 -12.00 -36.01
N ASN A 664 41.48 -12.52 -35.39
CA ASN A 664 41.36 -12.70 -33.95
C ASN A 664 42.28 -13.85 -33.38
N LYS A 665 42.62 -14.86 -34.17
CA LYS A 665 43.49 -15.95 -33.76
C LYS A 665 44.96 -15.55 -33.74
N LEU A 666 45.36 -14.65 -34.65
CA LEU A 666 46.73 -14.12 -34.73
C LEU A 666 47.02 -13.14 -33.60
N GLU A 667 46.07 -12.38 -33.18
CA GLU A 667 46.16 -11.44 -32.06
C GLU A 667 46.27 -12.18 -30.73
N PHE A 668 45.54 -13.27 -30.55
CA PHE A 668 45.62 -14.12 -29.38
C PHE A 668 46.97 -14.80 -29.22
N VAL A 669 47.54 -15.37 -30.29
CA VAL A 669 48.87 -15.97 -30.30
C VAL A 669 49.95 -14.93 -30.03
N ARG A 670 49.85 -13.72 -30.59
CA ARG A 670 50.75 -12.61 -30.34
C ARG A 670 50.71 -12.16 -28.89
N ASN A 671 49.54 -12.00 -28.34
CA ASN A 671 49.35 -11.59 -26.96
C ASN A 671 49.86 -12.67 -25.98
N GLY A 672 49.56 -13.96 -26.23
CA GLY A 672 50.08 -15.07 -25.43
C GLY A 672 51.60 -15.17 -25.47
N LEU A 673 52.23 -15.00 -26.61
CA LEU A 673 53.72 -15.01 -26.73
C LEU A 673 54.35 -13.78 -26.04
N ALA A 674 53.74 -12.58 -26.19
CA ALA A 674 54.19 -11.37 -25.50
C ALA A 674 54.16 -11.53 -23.99
N HIS A 675 53.10 -12.12 -23.44
CA HIS A 675 52.99 -12.42 -22.00
C HIS A 675 53.96 -13.48 -21.53
N LEU A 676 54.29 -14.48 -22.32
CA LEU A 676 55.35 -15.45 -22.04
C LEU A 676 56.71 -14.77 -21.99
N GLU A 677 57.01 -13.88 -22.91
CA GLU A 677 58.28 -13.10 -22.91
C GLU A 677 58.38 -12.16 -21.72
N ASP A 678 57.26 -11.48 -21.36
CA ASP A 678 57.22 -10.58 -20.21
C ASP A 678 57.29 -11.37 -18.90
N GLY A 679 56.67 -12.55 -18.79
CA GLY A 679 56.74 -13.44 -17.65
C GLY A 679 58.19 -13.96 -17.43
N VAL A 680 58.90 -14.30 -18.48
CA VAL A 680 60.31 -14.74 -18.40
C VAL A 680 61.23 -13.58 -18.05
N LYS A 681 60.97 -12.36 -18.51
CA LYS A 681 61.72 -11.15 -18.13
C LYS A 681 61.46 -10.68 -16.72
N ALA A 682 60.22 -10.84 -16.22
CA ALA A 682 59.85 -10.41 -14.88
C ALA A 682 60.35 -11.38 -13.76
N ASN A 683 60.71 -12.61 -14.08
CA ASN A 683 61.18 -13.59 -13.11
C ASN A 683 62.43 -14.34 -13.64
N PRO A 684 63.60 -13.71 -13.55
CA PRO A 684 64.86 -14.30 -14.08
C PRO A 684 65.27 -15.64 -13.42
N ASP A 685 64.67 -15.98 -12.27
CA ASP A 685 64.95 -17.23 -11.55
C ASP A 685 64.11 -18.43 -12.10
N MET A 686 63.22 -18.21 -13.05
CA MET A 686 62.53 -19.26 -13.82
C MET A 686 63.34 -19.64 -15.10
N ARG A 687 64.61 -19.71 -15.03
CA ARG A 687 65.40 -20.38 -16.07
C ARG A 687 65.42 -21.88 -15.78
N PRO A 688 65.18 -22.75 -16.78
CA PRO A 688 65.18 -24.17 -16.63
C PRO A 688 66.55 -24.72 -16.19
#